data_ca6c58857b82b34e9fa7c47f29fed26e
#
_entry.id   ca6c58857b82b34e9fa7c47f29fed26e
#
_cell.length_a   1.000
_cell.length_b   1.000
_cell.length_c   1.000
_cell.angle_alpha   90.00
_cell.angle_beta   90.00
_cell.angle_gamma   90.00
#
_symmetry.space_group_name_H-M   'P 1'
#
loop_
_entity.id
_entity.type
_entity.pdbx_description
1 polymer ?
#
loop_
_entity_poly.entity_id
_entity_poly.type
_entity_poly.pdbx_seq_one_letter_code
_entity_poly.pdbx_strand_id
1 'polypeptide(L)'
;MPGSSSLIGQSISHYRIVEKLGAGGMREVYRARDEQLQRDVAFKILPPDSQGSADAKQKLLREARSASALKDPHICVIHEVGEAGGQSFIVMELVEGRPLDSLISPEGLRPELVVRYGSQIAAALAHAHEHGIIHRDIKSANVVITPSGQVKVLDFGLAKLGDDRQTAEAIRLTQSAAHADTVVGTLPYMAPEILRGEKAGATSDIWSLGVTLFEMSAGHLPFRGQTSFELTSGILREPLPPLPPQLPPGLRMVIERCLEKEPGHRYQRASEVGAALEAAHTQQGTSSFAVSASASAADSRKRSLWIMGVIVMAVLAAALFAANVGGLRDRAFHRASAAGIHSLAVLPLENLSRDPQQQYFADGMTEELTTELSQVSSLRVVSRTSAMRYKGTQKSVPEIARELNVDAVVEGSVEREGDRVRITAQLVQGANDTHLWAKGYERDFRDSLRLQDEVAQAIVGEIRLKLTPQERARFARNDVIDPAAHEDYLRGLFHLNLHNGPDERKAIEFFQAAIKKDPAYAAAYVALADSYRALIFNSNAAPGDVLPQSKAAAQRAIEIDSQLAEAHTSLATNLADYDWDWAGGEREFQTALRLNPNSSITHLSYAHFLRQEGKIEEAIREARRGVALDPVSPQGTFLLGQSLYEARRYDEAISQLRKALDLEPRFWPAHLYLGKTLAEQGQYQEAVEELRKAGDFTAEPYATIGYVYGRMGRAADARKVIADLQEQSKQGYVAPTDFAKVYLGLGDKEQAFAWLEKGYQQHDFWLTFLKGDPMFDSLRSDPRFQNLVRRIGLPQ
;
A
#
# COMPACT_ATOMS: atom_id res chain seq x y z
N MET A 1 -8.53 44.07 -4.60
CA MET A 1 -9.04 43.86 -3.24
C MET A 1 -10.28 44.71 -3.00
N PRO A 2 -11.51 44.19 -2.96
CA PRO A 2 -12.62 44.93 -2.38
C PRO A 2 -12.63 44.56 -0.86
N GLY A 3 -12.74 45.59 -0.03
CA GLY A 3 -12.62 45.52 1.40
C GLY A 3 -13.65 44.64 2.09
N SER A 4 -13.23 43.93 3.15
CA SER A 4 -14.07 43.22 4.10
C SER A 4 -14.97 44.20 4.81
N SER A 5 -16.21 44.37 4.37
CA SER A 5 -17.22 45.06 5.13
C SER A 5 -17.49 44.25 6.41
N SER A 6 -17.23 44.83 7.57
CA SER A 6 -17.58 44.26 8.86
C SER A 6 -19.08 43.96 8.92
N LEU A 7 -19.44 42.72 9.16
CA LEU A 7 -20.82 42.28 9.31
C LEU A 7 -21.42 42.70 10.66
N ILE A 8 -20.61 43.25 11.55
CA ILE A 8 -21.04 43.72 12.85
C ILE A 8 -22.10 44.82 12.70
N GLY A 9 -23.23 44.68 13.38
CA GLY A 9 -24.37 45.55 13.31
C GLY A 9 -25.42 45.22 12.24
N GLN A 10 -25.11 44.29 11.32
CA GLN A 10 -26.05 43.82 10.30
C GLN A 10 -26.95 42.71 10.86
N SER A 11 -28.15 42.58 10.30
CA SER A 11 -29.07 41.47 10.63
C SER A 11 -29.07 40.48 9.45
N ILE A 12 -28.83 39.21 9.76
CA ILE A 12 -28.94 38.07 8.81
C ILE A 12 -30.11 37.21 9.29
N SER A 13 -31.22 37.17 8.53
CA SER A 13 -32.49 36.62 8.99
C SER A 13 -32.98 37.42 10.24
N HIS A 14 -33.23 36.78 11.36
CA HIS A 14 -33.61 37.38 12.63
C HIS A 14 -32.46 37.45 13.63
N TYR A 15 -31.21 37.24 13.17
CA TYR A 15 -30.01 37.30 14.01
C TYR A 15 -29.24 38.61 13.77
N ARG A 16 -29.10 39.43 14.77
CA ARG A 16 -28.28 40.65 14.72
C ARG A 16 -26.85 40.35 15.16
N ILE A 17 -25.89 40.55 14.25
CA ILE A 17 -24.48 40.31 14.50
C ILE A 17 -23.94 41.36 15.48
N VAL A 18 -23.39 40.91 16.62
CA VAL A 18 -22.95 41.79 17.72
C VAL A 18 -21.43 41.98 17.70
N GLU A 19 -20.70 40.90 17.70
CA GLU A 19 -19.23 40.93 17.74
C GLU A 19 -18.63 39.69 17.07
N LYS A 20 -17.35 39.78 16.69
CA LYS A 20 -16.60 38.64 16.10
C LYS A 20 -15.94 37.88 17.24
N LEU A 21 -16.24 36.57 17.35
CA LEU A 21 -15.69 35.69 18.39
C LEU A 21 -14.37 35.05 17.98
N GLY A 22 -14.18 34.81 16.69
CA GLY A 22 -12.96 34.20 16.17
C GLY A 22 -12.88 34.24 14.66
N ALA A 23 -11.64 34.29 14.13
CA ALA A 23 -11.31 34.11 12.76
C ALA A 23 -10.24 33.03 12.68
N GLY A 24 -10.57 31.87 12.12
CA GLY A 24 -9.62 30.78 11.86
C GLY A 24 -9.88 30.18 10.52
N GLY A 25 -8.87 30.15 9.70
CA GLY A 25 -8.92 29.54 8.36
C GLY A 25 -10.08 29.90 7.48
N MET A 26 -10.72 29.85 6.68
CA MET A 26 -11.87 30.20 5.83
C MET A 26 -13.24 30.38 6.54
N ARG A 27 -13.29 30.55 7.90
CA ARG A 27 -14.57 30.58 8.63
C ARG A 27 -14.60 31.66 9.69
N GLU A 28 -15.69 32.44 9.67
CA GLU A 28 -15.90 33.48 10.67
C GLU A 28 -17.04 33.10 11.62
N VAL A 29 -16.79 33.20 12.93
CA VAL A 29 -17.77 32.96 13.97
C VAL A 29 -18.04 34.28 14.71
N TYR A 30 -19.32 34.59 14.83
CA TYR A 30 -19.78 35.81 15.47
C TYR A 30 -20.70 35.49 16.67
N ARG A 31 -20.70 36.35 17.65
CA ARG A 31 -21.79 36.45 18.60
C ARG A 31 -22.93 37.19 17.90
N ALA A 32 -24.12 36.64 17.94
CA ALA A 32 -25.32 37.26 17.40
C ALA A 32 -26.43 37.25 18.41
N ARG A 33 -27.29 38.24 18.33
CA ARG A 33 -28.53 38.32 19.15
C ARG A 33 -29.66 37.76 18.32
N ASP A 34 -30.25 36.66 18.79
CA ASP A 34 -31.52 36.16 18.30
C ASP A 34 -32.64 37.10 18.74
N GLU A 35 -33.18 37.90 17.80
CA GLU A 35 -34.17 38.91 18.11
C GLU A 35 -35.56 38.31 18.39
N GLN A 36 -35.83 37.09 17.96
CA GLN A 36 -37.08 36.40 18.23
C GLN A 36 -37.08 35.75 19.62
N LEU A 37 -36.03 35.05 19.99
CA LEU A 37 -35.92 34.33 21.27
C LEU A 37 -35.19 35.13 22.36
N GLN A 38 -34.74 36.36 22.05
CA GLN A 38 -34.06 37.27 23.00
C GLN A 38 -32.87 36.65 23.73
N ARG A 39 -32.08 35.84 23.02
CA ARG A 39 -30.88 35.17 23.55
C ARG A 39 -29.67 35.43 22.66
N ASP A 40 -28.49 35.32 23.24
CA ASP A 40 -27.25 35.36 22.48
C ASP A 40 -26.89 33.96 21.97
N VAL A 41 -26.35 33.89 20.75
CA VAL A 41 -26.01 32.67 20.06
C VAL A 41 -24.64 32.82 19.37
N ALA A 42 -23.97 31.70 19.08
CA ALA A 42 -22.83 31.67 18.20
C ALA A 42 -23.34 31.49 16.77
N PHE A 43 -22.96 32.41 15.88
CA PHE A 43 -23.40 32.49 14.49
C PHE A 43 -22.19 32.24 13.56
N LYS A 44 -22.19 31.13 12.88
CA LYS A 44 -21.10 30.69 12.02
C LYS A 44 -21.49 30.86 10.56
N ILE A 45 -20.76 31.68 9.82
CA ILE A 45 -20.94 31.91 8.41
C ILE A 45 -20.15 30.88 7.62
N LEU A 46 -20.81 30.28 6.64
CA LEU A 46 -20.15 29.36 5.72
C LEU A 46 -19.68 30.15 4.49
N PRO A 47 -18.44 29.92 3.99
CA PRO A 47 -17.91 30.69 2.88
C PRO A 47 -18.79 30.55 1.63
N PRO A 48 -18.97 31.61 0.84
CA PRO A 48 -19.58 31.52 -0.47
C PRO A 48 -18.66 30.65 -1.35
N ASP A 49 -19.26 29.72 -2.07
CA ASP A 49 -18.62 28.70 -2.91
C ASP A 49 -17.16 28.98 -3.33
N SER A 50 -16.25 28.29 -2.68
CA SER A 50 -15.00 27.92 -3.31
C SER A 50 -15.22 26.56 -3.99
N GLN A 51 -15.60 26.57 -5.26
CA GLN A 51 -15.51 25.44 -6.21
C GLN A 51 -16.18 24.08 -5.81
N GLY A 52 -17.32 24.11 -5.15
CA GLY A 52 -18.11 22.89 -4.85
C GLY A 52 -19.44 22.87 -5.63
N SER A 53 -19.80 21.72 -6.17
CA SER A 53 -21.10 21.52 -6.82
C SER A 53 -22.27 21.76 -5.85
N ALA A 54 -23.47 22.07 -6.35
CA ALA A 54 -24.70 22.19 -5.55
C ALA A 54 -24.92 21.00 -4.60
N ASP A 55 -24.41 19.83 -4.96
CA ASP A 55 -24.43 18.60 -4.15
C ASP A 55 -23.57 18.70 -2.88
N ALA A 56 -22.40 19.34 -2.92
CA ALA A 56 -21.52 19.52 -1.75
C ALA A 56 -22.19 20.41 -0.71
N LYS A 57 -22.88 21.48 -1.14
CA LYS A 57 -23.66 22.37 -0.28
C LYS A 57 -24.84 21.64 0.36
N GLN A 58 -25.60 20.85 -0.42
CA GLN A 58 -26.71 20.04 0.11
C GLN A 58 -26.22 18.99 1.13
N LYS A 59 -25.08 18.37 0.88
CA LYS A 59 -24.47 17.40 1.79
C LYS A 59 -24.10 18.06 3.12
N LEU A 60 -23.49 19.26 3.08
CA LEU A 60 -23.16 20.06 4.29
C LEU A 60 -24.39 20.33 5.13
N LEU A 61 -25.45 20.87 4.52
CA LEU A 61 -26.67 21.22 5.21
C LEU A 61 -27.38 19.97 5.80
N ARG A 62 -27.26 18.81 5.12
CA ARG A 62 -27.81 17.55 5.59
C ARG A 62 -27.04 17.02 6.82
N GLU A 63 -25.71 17.05 6.80
CA GLU A 63 -24.88 16.62 7.95
C GLU A 63 -25.05 17.55 9.14
N ALA A 64 -25.09 18.87 8.93
CA ALA A 64 -25.40 19.83 10.00
C ALA A 64 -26.79 19.59 10.61
N ARG A 65 -27.80 19.25 9.81
CA ARG A 65 -29.12 18.85 10.32
C ARG A 65 -29.09 17.54 11.10
N SER A 66 -28.26 16.56 10.67
CA SER A 66 -28.09 15.32 11.43
C SER A 66 -27.41 15.61 12.79
N ALA A 67 -26.38 16.46 12.82
CA ALA A 67 -25.71 16.85 14.04
C ALA A 67 -26.62 17.65 15.00
N SER A 68 -27.63 18.38 14.49
CA SER A 68 -28.59 19.10 15.34
C SER A 68 -29.54 18.18 16.13
N ALA A 69 -29.59 16.89 15.81
CA ALA A 69 -30.37 15.90 16.55
C ALA A 69 -29.64 15.39 17.81
N LEU A 70 -28.32 15.63 17.94
CA LEU A 70 -27.53 15.21 19.11
C LEU A 70 -27.94 16.01 20.36
N LYS A 71 -28.26 15.28 21.42
CA LYS A 71 -28.65 15.88 22.72
C LYS A 71 -27.80 15.24 23.81
N ASP A 72 -26.62 15.81 24.03
CA ASP A 72 -25.68 15.38 25.07
C ASP A 72 -25.14 16.62 25.78
N PRO A 73 -24.96 16.60 27.13
CA PRO A 73 -24.46 17.74 27.89
C PRO A 73 -23.06 18.20 27.47
N HIS A 74 -22.27 17.31 26.84
CA HIS A 74 -20.89 17.57 26.39
C HIS A 74 -20.80 17.92 24.91
N ILE A 75 -21.92 18.04 24.19
CA ILE A 75 -21.98 18.46 22.80
C ILE A 75 -22.55 19.87 22.68
N CYS A 76 -21.97 20.74 21.86
CA CYS A 76 -22.52 22.04 21.55
C CYS A 76 -23.81 21.90 20.71
N VAL A 77 -24.92 22.47 21.19
CA VAL A 77 -26.23 22.33 20.54
C VAL A 77 -26.31 23.21 19.29
N ILE A 78 -26.68 22.64 18.17
CA ILE A 78 -26.99 23.36 16.93
C ILE A 78 -28.48 23.74 16.99
N HIS A 79 -28.76 25.05 16.95
CA HIS A 79 -30.11 25.60 17.06
C HIS A 79 -30.80 25.71 15.70
N GLU A 80 -30.05 26.15 14.66
CA GLU A 80 -30.58 26.35 13.32
C GLU A 80 -29.50 26.17 12.25
N VAL A 81 -29.92 25.70 11.07
CA VAL A 81 -29.11 25.66 9.87
C VAL A 81 -29.92 26.30 8.76
N GLY A 82 -29.50 27.46 8.27
CA GLY A 82 -30.27 28.31 7.37
C GLY A 82 -29.47 28.92 6.22
N GLU A 83 -30.22 29.61 5.37
CA GLU A 83 -29.69 30.40 4.27
C GLU A 83 -30.45 31.74 4.18
N ALA A 84 -29.74 32.85 4.12
CA ALA A 84 -30.33 34.18 3.93
C ALA A 84 -29.40 35.04 3.03
N GLY A 85 -29.98 35.73 2.06
CA GLY A 85 -29.22 36.57 1.14
C GLY A 85 -28.17 35.83 0.30
N GLY A 86 -28.37 34.51 0.02
CA GLY A 86 -27.40 33.67 -0.70
C GLY A 86 -26.26 33.15 0.17
N GLN A 87 -26.26 33.45 1.48
CA GLN A 87 -25.25 33.04 2.41
C GLN A 87 -25.78 31.96 3.37
N SER A 88 -25.09 30.81 3.43
CA SER A 88 -25.45 29.74 4.36
C SER A 88 -24.82 29.99 5.72
N PHE A 89 -25.55 29.66 6.79
CA PHE A 89 -25.11 29.86 8.16
C PHE A 89 -25.54 28.71 9.08
N ILE A 90 -24.84 28.61 10.22
CA ILE A 90 -25.18 27.70 11.30
C ILE A 90 -25.28 28.53 12.59
N VAL A 91 -26.34 28.34 13.29
CA VAL A 91 -26.57 28.96 14.62
C VAL A 91 -26.46 27.89 15.68
N MET A 92 -25.65 28.16 16.69
CA MET A 92 -25.39 27.20 17.76
C MET A 92 -25.36 27.87 19.14
N GLU A 93 -25.37 27.02 20.16
CA GLU A 93 -25.21 27.45 21.56
C GLU A 93 -23.97 28.33 21.70
N LEU A 94 -24.11 29.50 22.33
CA LEU A 94 -22.98 30.32 22.73
C LEU A 94 -22.41 29.75 24.03
N VAL A 95 -21.31 29.00 23.90
CA VAL A 95 -20.64 28.33 25.02
C VAL A 95 -19.73 29.32 25.73
N GLU A 96 -20.07 29.68 26.96
CA GLU A 96 -19.19 30.46 27.83
C GLU A 96 -18.11 29.55 28.43
N GLY A 97 -16.84 29.90 28.24
CA GLY A 97 -15.72 29.10 28.72
C GLY A 97 -14.39 29.44 28.05
N ARG A 98 -13.41 28.58 28.27
CA ARG A 98 -12.08 28.72 27.68
C ARG A 98 -11.77 27.51 26.78
N PRO A 99 -11.22 27.72 25.60
CA PRO A 99 -10.72 26.60 24.75
C PRO A 99 -9.68 25.78 25.52
N LEU A 100 -9.73 24.46 25.34
CA LEU A 100 -8.87 23.53 26.09
C LEU A 100 -7.38 23.77 25.78
N ASP A 101 -7.01 24.10 24.55
CA ASP A 101 -5.64 24.45 24.15
C ASP A 101 -5.08 25.62 24.98
N SER A 102 -5.93 26.62 25.32
CA SER A 102 -5.54 27.77 26.16
C SER A 102 -5.31 27.41 27.65
N LEU A 103 -5.73 26.22 28.07
CA LEU A 103 -5.57 25.73 29.44
C LEU A 103 -4.38 24.79 29.61
N ILE A 104 -3.83 24.24 28.50
CA ILE A 104 -2.70 23.33 28.55
C ILE A 104 -1.41 24.12 28.73
N SER A 105 -0.74 23.91 29.88
CA SER A 105 0.59 24.47 30.13
C SER A 105 1.69 23.66 29.44
N PRO A 106 2.92 24.20 29.32
CA PRO A 106 4.05 23.42 28.75
C PRO A 106 4.38 22.14 29.52
N GLU A 107 3.99 22.08 30.82
CA GLU A 107 4.13 20.88 31.65
C GLU A 107 2.94 19.91 31.55
N GLY A 108 1.91 20.25 30.79
CA GLY A 108 0.65 19.55 30.68
C GLY A 108 -0.34 19.91 31.84
N LEU A 109 -1.45 19.19 31.85
CA LEU A 109 -2.46 19.26 32.89
C LEU A 109 -2.22 18.18 33.95
N ARG A 110 -2.74 18.42 35.16
CA ARG A 110 -2.75 17.38 36.20
C ARG A 110 -3.54 16.14 35.72
N PRO A 111 -3.08 14.93 36.06
CA PRO A 111 -3.71 13.68 35.59
C PRO A 111 -5.22 13.59 35.87
N GLU A 112 -5.69 14.14 37.01
CA GLU A 112 -7.11 14.12 37.37
C GLU A 112 -7.95 14.94 36.37
N LEU A 113 -7.40 16.06 35.87
CA LEU A 113 -8.07 16.90 34.88
C LEU A 113 -8.03 16.23 33.49
N VAL A 114 -6.92 15.55 33.15
CA VAL A 114 -6.82 14.77 31.90
C VAL A 114 -7.89 13.69 31.87
N VAL A 115 -8.01 12.91 32.93
CA VAL A 115 -9.06 11.88 33.07
C VAL A 115 -10.44 12.50 33.00
N ARG A 116 -10.71 13.55 33.78
CA ARG A 116 -12.03 14.19 33.84
C ARG A 116 -12.48 14.73 32.49
N TYR A 117 -11.61 15.46 31.78
CA TYR A 117 -11.97 16.06 30.49
C TYR A 117 -11.99 15.00 29.41
N GLY A 118 -11.03 14.06 29.43
CA GLY A 118 -10.98 12.94 28.47
C GLY A 118 -12.21 12.05 28.52
N SER A 119 -12.71 11.70 29.74
CA SER A 119 -13.94 10.91 29.90
C SER A 119 -15.17 11.64 29.33
N GLN A 120 -15.27 12.96 29.53
CA GLN A 120 -16.39 13.76 29.00
C GLN A 120 -16.32 13.87 27.44
N ILE A 121 -15.13 14.04 26.86
CA ILE A 121 -14.95 14.02 25.39
C ILE A 121 -15.31 12.64 24.85
N ALA A 122 -14.86 11.57 25.51
CA ALA A 122 -15.18 10.20 25.12
C ALA A 122 -16.70 9.92 25.18
N ALA A 123 -17.42 10.47 26.18
CA ALA A 123 -18.87 10.35 26.27
C ALA A 123 -19.59 11.08 25.12
N ALA A 124 -19.17 12.31 24.80
CA ALA A 124 -19.68 13.06 23.66
C ALA A 124 -19.50 12.29 22.33
N LEU A 125 -18.31 11.72 22.11
CA LEU A 125 -18.02 10.92 20.93
C LEU A 125 -18.84 9.63 20.89
N ALA A 126 -18.99 8.93 22.02
CA ALA A 126 -19.81 7.72 22.12
C ALA A 126 -21.26 8.01 21.71
N HIS A 127 -21.84 9.08 22.24
CA HIS A 127 -23.21 9.50 21.89
C HIS A 127 -23.34 9.83 20.39
N ALA A 128 -22.39 10.53 19.80
CA ALA A 128 -22.40 10.84 18.36
C ALA A 128 -22.28 9.58 17.49
N HIS A 129 -21.34 8.66 17.84
CA HIS A 129 -21.12 7.42 17.11
C HIS A 129 -22.34 6.49 17.15
N GLU A 130 -23.09 6.42 18.26
CA GLU A 130 -24.35 5.70 18.36
C GLU A 130 -25.42 6.22 17.40
N HIS A 131 -25.35 7.51 17.05
CA HIS A 131 -26.23 8.14 16.06
C HIS A 131 -25.64 8.14 14.64
N GLY A 132 -24.56 7.40 14.42
CA GLY A 132 -23.90 7.27 13.11
C GLY A 132 -23.13 8.53 12.67
N ILE A 133 -22.81 9.43 13.59
CA ILE A 133 -22.09 10.69 13.31
C ILE A 133 -20.66 10.59 13.77
N ILE A 134 -19.70 10.77 12.84
CA ILE A 134 -18.26 10.83 13.10
C ILE A 134 -17.86 12.31 13.15
N HIS A 135 -17.06 12.69 14.14
CA HIS A 135 -16.68 14.09 14.37
C HIS A 135 -15.67 14.60 13.34
N ARG A 136 -14.63 13.83 13.02
CA ARG A 136 -13.58 14.08 12.02
C ARG A 136 -12.64 15.27 12.27
N ASP A 137 -12.83 16.06 13.31
CA ASP A 137 -11.99 17.23 13.65
C ASP A 137 -11.85 17.43 15.16
N ILE A 138 -11.68 16.34 15.93
CA ILE A 138 -11.36 16.42 17.36
C ILE A 138 -9.96 16.98 17.53
N LYS A 139 -9.86 18.05 18.33
CA LYS A 139 -8.61 18.71 18.75
C LYS A 139 -8.87 19.61 19.94
N SER A 140 -7.84 20.00 20.68
CA SER A 140 -7.95 20.84 21.87
C SER A 140 -8.64 22.19 21.60
N ALA A 141 -8.45 22.79 20.43
CA ALA A 141 -9.11 24.03 20.03
C ALA A 141 -10.63 23.90 19.80
N ASN A 142 -11.15 22.70 19.54
CA ASN A 142 -12.57 22.43 19.35
C ASN A 142 -13.26 21.92 20.63
N VAL A 143 -12.60 22.03 21.77
CA VAL A 143 -13.12 21.64 23.07
C VAL A 143 -13.12 22.88 23.99
N VAL A 144 -14.27 23.26 24.53
CA VAL A 144 -14.41 24.38 25.49
C VAL A 144 -14.67 23.85 26.89
N ILE A 145 -13.94 24.38 27.86
CA ILE A 145 -14.16 24.09 29.28
C ILE A 145 -14.94 25.24 29.88
N THR A 146 -16.15 24.94 30.35
CA THR A 146 -17.02 25.92 31.01
C THR A 146 -16.49 26.33 32.42
N PRO A 147 -16.96 27.42 33.01
CA PRO A 147 -16.58 27.80 34.37
C PRO A 147 -16.91 26.73 35.43
N SER A 148 -17.90 25.89 35.18
CA SER A 148 -18.24 24.73 36.04
C SER A 148 -17.32 23.53 35.85
N GLY A 149 -16.37 23.57 34.89
CA GLY A 149 -15.45 22.51 34.55
C GLY A 149 -16.09 21.38 33.73
N GLN A 150 -17.15 21.68 32.98
CA GLN A 150 -17.76 20.77 32.01
C GLN A 150 -17.13 20.97 30.63
N VAL A 151 -16.99 19.87 29.89
CA VAL A 151 -16.58 19.90 28.52
C VAL A 151 -17.75 20.20 27.59
N LYS A 152 -17.53 21.04 26.58
CA LYS A 152 -18.39 21.21 25.42
C LYS A 152 -17.55 20.99 24.14
N VAL A 153 -17.86 19.95 23.40
CA VAL A 153 -17.23 19.63 22.08
C VAL A 153 -17.97 20.42 20.99
N LEU A 154 -17.21 21.18 20.22
CA LEU A 154 -17.72 22.05 19.16
C LEU A 154 -17.57 21.38 17.79
N ASP A 155 -18.33 21.84 16.79
CA ASP A 155 -18.09 21.62 15.35
C ASP A 155 -18.14 20.15 14.86
N PHE A 156 -19.12 19.37 15.33
CA PHE A 156 -19.35 18.00 14.81
C PHE A 156 -19.57 17.97 13.31
N GLY A 157 -18.70 17.24 12.58
CA GLY A 157 -18.87 16.91 11.17
C GLY A 157 -18.84 18.04 10.14
N LEU A 158 -18.76 19.30 10.59
CA LEU A 158 -18.94 20.50 9.76
C LEU A 158 -17.66 20.93 8.99
N ALA A 159 -16.52 20.31 9.26
CA ALA A 159 -15.23 20.84 8.86
C ALA A 159 -14.70 20.35 7.51
N LYS A 160 -15.10 19.17 7.03
CA LYS A 160 -14.47 18.53 5.84
C LYS A 160 -15.51 17.94 4.90
N LEU A 161 -16.19 18.83 4.18
CA LEU A 161 -17.15 18.47 3.13
C LEU A 161 -16.61 18.73 1.72
N GLY A 162 -15.35 18.45 1.52
CA GLY A 162 -14.85 17.95 0.25
C GLY A 162 -14.70 16.45 0.41
N ASP A 163 -14.94 15.69 -0.64
CA ASP A 163 -14.68 14.25 -0.74
C ASP A 163 -13.44 13.89 0.08
N ASP A 164 -13.50 12.81 0.89
CA ASP A 164 -12.33 12.31 1.67
C ASP A 164 -11.08 12.17 0.77
N ARG A 165 -11.32 12.03 -0.55
CA ARG A 165 -10.32 12.06 -1.62
C ARG A 165 -9.74 13.46 -1.89
N GLN A 166 -10.56 14.53 -1.87
CA GLN A 166 -10.06 15.92 -2.09
C GLN A 166 -9.22 16.41 -0.91
N THR A 167 -9.47 15.91 0.29
CA THR A 167 -8.64 16.25 1.47
C THR A 167 -7.27 15.57 1.38
N ALA A 168 -7.20 14.31 0.95
CA ALA A 168 -5.95 13.61 0.68
C ALA A 168 -5.20 14.23 -0.52
N GLU A 169 -5.93 14.70 -1.52
CA GLU A 169 -5.39 15.35 -2.71
C GLU A 169 -4.95 16.79 -2.43
N ALA A 170 -5.67 17.56 -1.62
CA ALA A 170 -5.22 18.87 -1.12
C ALA A 170 -3.97 18.76 -0.25
N ILE A 171 -3.83 17.71 0.56
CA ILE A 171 -2.60 17.42 1.32
C ILE A 171 -1.46 17.06 0.37
N ARG A 172 -1.72 16.33 -0.72
CA ARG A 172 -0.71 16.01 -1.77
C ARG A 172 -0.32 17.24 -2.59
N LEU A 173 -1.26 18.13 -2.92
CA LEU A 173 -1.00 19.36 -3.68
C LEU A 173 -0.24 20.41 -2.85
N THR A 174 -0.42 20.46 -1.53
CA THR A 174 0.40 21.30 -0.63
C THR A 174 1.82 20.76 -0.45
N GLN A 175 2.09 19.50 -0.80
CA GLN A 175 3.46 18.96 -0.87
C GLN A 175 4.29 19.52 -2.04
N SER A 176 3.66 20.09 -3.06
CA SER A 176 4.34 20.58 -4.25
C SER A 176 4.34 22.12 -4.42
N ALA A 177 3.69 22.88 -3.55
CA ALA A 177 3.62 24.33 -3.65
C ALA A 177 3.98 25.02 -2.32
N ALA A 178 4.98 25.89 -2.38
CA ALA A 178 5.46 26.72 -1.27
C ALA A 178 4.46 27.83 -0.86
N HIS A 179 3.23 27.47 -0.43
CA HIS A 179 2.25 28.38 0.17
C HIS A 179 1.59 27.66 1.35
N ALA A 180 2.25 27.72 2.49
CA ALA A 180 2.13 26.79 3.62
C ALA A 180 1.11 27.20 4.71
N ASP A 181 0.27 28.22 4.58
CA ASP A 181 -0.37 28.82 5.76
C ASP A 181 -1.83 28.40 6.07
N THR A 182 -2.49 27.58 5.26
CA THR A 182 -3.95 27.38 5.40
C THR A 182 -4.39 25.99 5.89
N VAL A 183 -3.51 24.98 5.99
CA VAL A 183 -3.85 23.61 6.38
C VAL A 183 -3.27 23.19 7.76
N VAL A 184 -2.48 24.03 8.38
CA VAL A 184 -1.61 23.72 9.53
C VAL A 184 -2.36 23.33 10.81
N GLY A 185 -3.58 23.78 11.06
CA GLY A 185 -4.24 23.62 12.37
C GLY A 185 -4.81 22.24 12.71
N THR A 186 -5.12 21.38 11.72
CA THR A 186 -5.79 20.10 11.95
C THR A 186 -4.91 18.88 11.68
N LEU A 187 -3.89 19.02 10.84
CA LEU A 187 -3.01 17.93 10.42
C LEU A 187 -2.39 17.13 11.60
N PRO A 188 -1.96 17.75 12.72
CA PRO A 188 -1.37 17.01 13.84
C PRO A 188 -2.29 16.01 14.52
N TYR A 189 -3.62 16.16 14.39
CA TYR A 189 -4.64 15.31 15.03
C TYR A 189 -5.21 14.26 14.08
N MET A 190 -4.82 14.28 12.80
CA MET A 190 -5.32 13.33 11.81
C MET A 190 -4.84 11.91 12.10
N ALA A 191 -5.78 10.97 11.94
CA ALA A 191 -5.48 9.55 12.08
C ALA A 191 -4.68 9.01 10.88
N PRO A 192 -3.79 8.02 11.09
CA PRO A 192 -2.98 7.42 10.03
C PRO A 192 -3.78 6.95 8.82
N GLU A 193 -4.94 6.32 9.03
CA GLU A 193 -5.82 5.85 7.97
C GLU A 193 -6.36 6.99 7.10
N ILE A 194 -6.63 8.16 7.68
CA ILE A 194 -7.09 9.34 6.93
C ILE A 194 -5.96 9.89 6.06
N LEU A 195 -4.74 9.90 6.57
CA LEU A 195 -3.54 10.30 5.81
C LEU A 195 -3.20 9.30 4.70
N ARG A 196 -3.62 8.04 4.83
CA ARG A 196 -3.53 7.02 3.78
C ARG A 196 -4.67 7.14 2.74
N GLY A 197 -5.66 8.00 2.96
CA GLY A 197 -6.81 8.19 2.06
C GLY A 197 -7.97 7.21 2.32
N GLU A 198 -7.99 6.57 3.47
CA GLU A 198 -9.07 5.69 3.90
C GLU A 198 -10.24 6.50 4.49
N LYS A 199 -11.41 5.87 4.62
CA LYS A 199 -12.58 6.55 5.17
C LYS A 199 -12.47 6.75 6.68
N ALA A 200 -12.86 7.95 7.15
CA ALA A 200 -12.96 8.23 8.57
C ALA A 200 -14.03 7.36 9.24
N GLY A 201 -13.69 6.82 10.40
CA GLY A 201 -14.56 6.00 11.24
C GLY A 201 -14.48 6.41 12.72
N ALA A 202 -15.20 5.70 13.59
CA ALA A 202 -15.15 5.91 15.03
C ALA A 202 -13.72 5.77 15.60
N THR A 203 -12.91 4.86 15.03
CA THR A 203 -11.51 4.65 15.41
C THR A 203 -10.60 5.83 15.02
N SER A 204 -10.99 6.64 14.03
CA SER A 204 -10.27 7.85 13.64
C SER A 204 -10.50 8.98 14.67
N ASP A 205 -11.73 9.12 15.19
CA ASP A 205 -12.01 10.06 16.31
C ASP A 205 -11.32 9.62 17.61
N ILE A 206 -11.20 8.30 17.85
CA ILE A 206 -10.46 7.75 19.00
C ILE A 206 -8.97 8.07 18.90
N TRP A 207 -8.36 8.03 17.72
CA TRP A 207 -7.00 8.51 17.52
C TRP A 207 -6.88 10.01 17.88
N SER A 208 -7.76 10.84 17.34
CA SER A 208 -7.75 12.30 17.59
C SER A 208 -7.97 12.63 19.07
N LEU A 209 -8.81 11.84 19.77
CA LEU A 209 -8.93 11.89 21.23
C LEU A 209 -7.61 11.47 21.90
N GLY A 210 -6.94 10.42 21.43
CA GLY A 210 -5.63 9.99 21.92
C GLY A 210 -4.56 11.10 21.81
N VAL A 211 -4.52 11.80 20.66
CA VAL A 211 -3.63 12.98 20.47
C VAL A 211 -3.97 14.09 21.46
N THR A 212 -5.26 14.37 21.69
CA THR A 212 -5.72 15.39 22.66
C THR A 212 -5.36 14.98 24.09
N LEU A 213 -5.51 13.70 24.46
CA LEU A 213 -5.09 13.17 25.76
C LEU A 213 -3.57 13.28 25.97
N PHE A 214 -2.79 12.97 24.92
CA PHE A 214 -1.33 13.13 24.95
C PHE A 214 -0.95 14.60 25.16
N GLU A 215 -1.56 15.52 24.39
CA GLU A 215 -1.31 16.95 24.47
C GLU A 215 -1.65 17.50 25.86
N MET A 216 -2.80 17.10 26.43
CA MET A 216 -3.16 17.46 27.80
C MET A 216 -2.14 16.93 28.82
N SER A 217 -1.57 15.76 28.61
CA SER A 217 -0.65 15.10 29.55
C SER A 217 0.79 15.60 29.45
N ALA A 218 1.24 15.93 28.24
CA ALA A 218 2.64 16.26 27.95
C ALA A 218 2.89 17.76 27.72
N GLY A 219 1.81 18.58 27.56
CA GLY A 219 1.93 19.99 27.22
C GLY A 219 2.30 20.28 25.77
N HIS A 220 2.34 19.24 24.97
CA HIS A 220 2.71 19.35 23.55
C HIS A 220 2.14 18.18 22.72
N LEU A 221 2.08 18.36 21.41
CA LEU A 221 1.63 17.32 20.47
C LEU A 221 2.62 16.15 20.40
N PRO A 222 2.13 14.90 20.19
CA PRO A 222 2.99 13.71 20.09
C PRO A 222 3.89 13.73 18.84
N PHE A 223 3.39 14.23 17.72
CA PHE A 223 4.14 14.28 16.48
C PHE A 223 4.34 15.73 16.06
N ARG A 224 5.55 16.08 15.62
CA ARG A 224 5.95 17.41 15.20
C ARG A 224 6.76 17.35 13.92
N GLY A 225 6.73 18.41 13.12
CA GLY A 225 7.54 18.57 11.91
C GLY A 225 7.56 20.02 11.50
N GLN A 226 8.64 20.45 10.85
CA GLN A 226 8.73 21.82 10.30
C GLN A 226 7.93 21.95 9.01
N THR A 227 7.65 20.83 8.34
CA THR A 227 6.85 20.75 7.12
C THR A 227 5.66 19.81 7.31
N SER A 228 4.62 19.99 6.50
CA SER A 228 3.48 19.07 6.47
C SER A 228 3.90 17.63 6.10
N PHE A 229 4.96 17.49 5.32
CA PHE A 229 5.54 16.20 4.95
C PHE A 229 6.19 15.48 6.15
N GLU A 230 7.04 16.19 6.90
CA GLU A 230 7.67 15.65 8.11
C GLU A 230 6.63 15.23 9.14
N LEU A 231 5.63 16.10 9.39
CA LEU A 231 4.55 15.80 10.33
C LEU A 231 3.73 14.58 9.89
N THR A 232 3.38 14.49 8.60
CA THR A 232 2.66 13.32 8.05
C THR A 232 3.50 12.05 8.18
N SER A 233 4.80 12.13 7.89
CA SER A 233 5.73 11.03 8.07
C SER A 233 5.81 10.59 9.54
N GLY A 234 5.89 11.53 10.48
CA GLY A 234 5.89 11.26 11.91
C GLY A 234 4.61 10.55 12.37
N ILE A 235 3.43 11.04 11.95
CA ILE A 235 2.16 10.41 12.28
C ILE A 235 2.06 8.99 11.72
N LEU A 236 2.54 8.76 10.51
CA LEU A 236 2.44 7.46 9.85
C LEU A 236 3.48 6.45 10.35
N ARG A 237 4.69 6.89 10.70
CA ARG A 237 5.87 6.02 10.83
C ARG A 237 6.56 6.08 12.18
N GLU A 238 6.61 7.25 12.85
CA GLU A 238 7.36 7.37 14.09
C GLU A 238 6.65 6.68 15.26
N PRO A 239 7.38 6.04 16.18
CA PRO A 239 6.82 5.53 17.41
C PRO A 239 6.26 6.69 18.25
N LEU A 240 5.32 6.37 19.15
CA LEU A 240 4.80 7.35 20.09
C LEU A 240 5.95 7.83 21.00
N PRO A 241 6.17 9.15 21.11
CA PRO A 241 7.16 9.69 22.05
C PRO A 241 6.85 9.29 23.50
N PRO A 242 7.86 9.19 24.37
CA PRO A 242 7.64 8.78 25.75
C PRO A 242 6.76 9.81 26.48
N LEU A 243 5.73 9.31 27.13
CA LEU A 243 4.87 10.11 28.02
C LEU A 243 5.60 10.49 29.32
N PRO A 244 5.24 11.59 29.97
CA PRO A 244 5.86 12.03 31.21
C PRO A 244 5.95 10.91 32.26
N PRO A 245 7.11 10.72 32.92
CA PRO A 245 7.31 9.59 33.86
C PRO A 245 6.32 9.56 35.02
N GLN A 246 5.86 10.72 35.46
CA GLN A 246 4.91 10.92 36.56
C GLN A 246 3.47 10.60 36.19
N LEU A 247 3.17 10.30 34.93
CA LEU A 247 1.81 9.96 34.49
C LEU A 247 1.42 8.58 35.03
N PRO A 248 0.20 8.45 35.63
CA PRO A 248 -0.30 7.17 36.14
C PRO A 248 -0.26 6.06 35.08
N PRO A 249 0.17 4.84 35.43
CA PRO A 249 0.30 3.74 34.46
C PRO A 249 -1.01 3.44 33.70
N GLY A 250 -2.16 3.49 34.38
CA GLY A 250 -3.46 3.28 33.73
C GLY A 250 -3.78 4.33 32.68
N LEU A 251 -3.51 5.61 32.96
CA LEU A 251 -3.73 6.70 31.99
C LEU A 251 -2.75 6.59 30.79
N ARG A 252 -1.48 6.23 31.07
CA ARG A 252 -0.48 5.94 30.01
C ARG A 252 -0.97 4.88 29.05
N MET A 253 -1.43 3.72 29.55
CA MET A 253 -1.96 2.62 28.74
C MET A 253 -3.15 3.04 27.87
N VAL A 254 -4.03 3.91 28.39
CA VAL A 254 -5.17 4.41 27.61
C VAL A 254 -4.70 5.27 26.44
N ILE A 255 -3.76 6.19 26.67
CA ILE A 255 -3.21 7.08 25.64
C ILE A 255 -2.48 6.25 24.57
N GLU A 256 -1.58 5.34 24.99
CA GLU A 256 -0.83 4.47 24.09
C GLU A 256 -1.76 3.65 23.18
N ARG A 257 -2.81 3.06 23.75
CA ARG A 257 -3.77 2.27 22.98
C ARG A 257 -4.64 3.11 22.04
N CYS A 258 -5.02 4.33 22.40
CA CYS A 258 -5.70 5.24 21.48
C CYS A 258 -4.80 5.62 20.30
N LEU A 259 -3.48 5.70 20.50
CA LEU A 259 -2.48 6.11 19.52
C LEU A 259 -1.78 4.93 18.80
N GLU A 260 -2.39 3.74 18.84
CA GLU A 260 -1.97 2.63 17.99
C GLU A 260 -2.16 3.00 16.52
N LYS A 261 -1.15 2.72 15.69
CA LYS A 261 -1.15 3.11 14.27
C LYS A 261 -2.24 2.40 13.47
N GLU A 262 -2.50 1.13 13.79
CA GLU A 262 -3.54 0.33 13.14
C GLU A 262 -4.88 0.50 13.86
N PRO A 263 -5.96 0.90 13.13
CA PRO A 263 -7.27 1.15 13.73
C PRO A 263 -7.84 -0.03 14.53
N GLY A 264 -7.55 -1.27 14.09
CA GLY A 264 -8.00 -2.50 14.75
C GLY A 264 -7.37 -2.76 16.13
N HIS A 265 -6.23 -2.15 16.44
CA HIS A 265 -5.55 -2.29 17.74
C HIS A 265 -6.00 -1.24 18.76
N ARG A 266 -6.69 -0.19 18.32
CA ARG A 266 -7.28 0.84 19.20
C ARG A 266 -8.51 0.30 19.92
N TYR A 267 -9.05 1.12 20.81
CA TYR A 267 -10.42 0.92 21.26
C TYR A 267 -11.37 1.01 20.06
N GLN A 268 -12.41 0.17 20.04
CA GLN A 268 -13.35 0.14 18.92
C GLN A 268 -14.54 1.08 19.13
N ARG A 269 -14.80 1.46 20.38
CA ARG A 269 -15.87 2.38 20.76
C ARG A 269 -15.32 3.46 21.70
N ALA A 270 -15.78 4.69 21.53
CA ALA A 270 -15.40 5.77 22.42
C ALA A 270 -15.86 5.55 23.88
N SER A 271 -16.95 4.82 24.12
CA SER A 271 -17.39 4.40 25.45
C SER A 271 -16.36 3.52 26.18
N GLU A 272 -15.60 2.69 25.43
CA GLU A 272 -14.52 1.88 26.02
C GLU A 272 -13.37 2.75 26.51
N VAL A 273 -13.06 3.85 25.81
CA VAL A 273 -12.05 4.84 26.23
C VAL A 273 -12.49 5.53 27.52
N GLY A 274 -13.75 5.96 27.59
CA GLY A 274 -14.32 6.57 28.80
C GLY A 274 -14.21 5.65 30.01
N ALA A 275 -14.66 4.40 29.87
CA ALA A 275 -14.57 3.39 30.93
C ALA A 275 -13.11 3.11 31.38
N ALA A 276 -12.17 3.06 30.43
CA ALA A 276 -10.76 2.85 30.76
C ALA A 276 -10.12 4.04 31.48
N LEU A 277 -10.52 5.29 31.15
CA LEU A 277 -10.10 6.51 31.85
C LEU A 277 -10.64 6.55 33.28
N GLU A 278 -11.90 6.18 33.49
CA GLU A 278 -12.51 6.10 34.81
C GLU A 278 -11.85 5.03 35.70
N ALA A 279 -11.55 3.86 35.11
CA ALA A 279 -10.81 2.80 35.80
C ALA A 279 -9.39 3.24 36.21
N ALA A 280 -8.71 4.02 35.34
CA ALA A 280 -7.39 4.58 35.63
C ALA A 280 -7.44 5.58 36.83
N HIS A 281 -8.57 6.27 37.02
CA HIS A 281 -8.77 7.18 38.16
C HIS A 281 -8.98 6.43 39.46
N THR A 282 -9.76 5.34 39.46
CA THR A 282 -10.14 4.58 40.66
C THR A 282 -8.94 3.85 41.30
N GLN A 283 -7.94 3.47 40.50
CA GLN A 283 -6.70 2.85 41.02
C GLN A 283 -5.80 3.77 41.81
N GLN A 284 -5.95 5.09 41.71
CA GLN A 284 -5.24 6.08 42.52
C GLN A 284 -5.82 6.22 43.96
N GLY A 285 -7.09 5.80 44.19
CA GLY A 285 -7.76 5.90 45.46
C GLY A 285 -7.45 4.83 46.49
N THR A 286 -6.71 3.75 46.11
CA THR A 286 -6.51 2.59 46.99
C THR A 286 -5.16 2.56 47.73
N SER A 287 -4.36 3.62 47.64
CA SER A 287 -3.04 3.68 48.33
C SER A 287 -3.02 4.41 49.68
N SER A 288 -4.16 4.79 50.25
CA SER A 288 -4.22 5.51 51.53
C SER A 288 -5.44 5.16 52.36
N PHE A 289 -5.60 3.91 52.74
CA PHE A 289 -6.39 3.58 53.92
C PHE A 289 -5.83 2.33 54.60
N ALA A 290 -4.89 2.52 55.51
CA ALA A 290 -4.63 1.57 56.58
C ALA A 290 -5.77 1.70 57.57
N VAL A 291 -6.81 0.85 57.49
CA VAL A 291 -7.81 0.71 58.52
C VAL A 291 -7.52 -0.53 59.33
N SER A 292 -7.21 -0.29 60.59
CA SER A 292 -7.24 -1.29 61.65
C SER A 292 -8.58 -2.01 61.68
N ALA A 293 -8.59 -3.32 61.50
CA ALA A 293 -9.69 -4.18 61.87
C ALA A 293 -9.12 -5.30 62.71
N SER A 294 -9.34 -5.20 64.00
CA SER A 294 -9.11 -6.24 64.98
C SER A 294 -10.16 -7.35 64.90
N ALA A 295 -9.68 -8.58 65.14
CA ALA A 295 -10.35 -9.74 65.65
C ALA A 295 -11.32 -10.53 64.75
N SER A 296 -10.81 -11.67 64.26
CA SER A 296 -11.34 -12.99 64.65
C SER A 296 -10.31 -14.04 64.22
N ALA A 297 -9.57 -14.53 65.20
CA ALA A 297 -8.61 -15.61 65.03
C ALA A 297 -9.35 -16.94 65.31
N ALA A 298 -9.42 -17.79 64.29
CA ALA A 298 -9.34 -19.25 64.36
C ALA A 298 -9.70 -19.82 62.96
N ASP A 299 -8.73 -20.34 62.27
CA ASP A 299 -8.77 -21.26 61.11
C ASP A 299 -7.88 -20.92 59.89
N SER A 300 -6.91 -19.98 60.03
CA SER A 300 -6.08 -19.58 58.90
C SER A 300 -4.63 -20.13 58.88
N ARG A 301 -4.18 -20.86 59.91
CA ARG A 301 -2.76 -21.31 60.02
C ARG A 301 -2.36 -22.37 58.95
N LYS A 302 -3.30 -23.18 58.46
CA LYS A 302 -2.99 -24.17 57.40
C LYS A 302 -3.02 -23.60 55.99
N ARG A 303 -3.84 -22.57 55.68
CA ARG A 303 -3.86 -21.89 54.38
C ARG A 303 -2.67 -20.92 54.18
N SER A 304 -2.23 -20.25 55.24
CA SER A 304 -1.10 -19.31 55.20
C SER A 304 0.23 -20.02 54.89
N LEU A 305 0.44 -21.23 55.40
CA LEU A 305 1.67 -22.01 55.09
C LEU A 305 1.69 -22.51 53.64
N TRP A 306 0.54 -22.84 53.06
CA TRP A 306 0.42 -23.22 51.64
C TRP A 306 0.67 -22.00 50.72
N ILE A 307 0.09 -20.85 51.03
CA ILE A 307 0.27 -19.61 50.27
C ILE A 307 1.72 -19.11 50.35
N MET A 308 2.34 -19.19 51.55
CA MET A 308 3.76 -18.84 51.73
C MET A 308 4.67 -19.82 50.98
N GLY A 309 4.32 -21.11 50.96
CA GLY A 309 5.06 -22.11 50.18
C GLY A 309 4.97 -21.84 48.67
N VAL A 310 3.80 -21.45 48.17
CA VAL A 310 3.59 -21.10 46.75
C VAL A 310 4.34 -19.80 46.39
N ILE A 311 4.34 -18.79 47.29
CA ILE A 311 5.07 -17.55 47.06
C ILE A 311 6.60 -17.79 47.08
N VAL A 312 7.12 -18.58 47.99
CA VAL A 312 8.53 -18.95 48.06
C VAL A 312 8.93 -19.76 46.82
N MET A 313 8.11 -20.71 46.39
CA MET A 313 8.35 -21.44 45.13
C MET A 313 8.29 -20.51 43.90
N ALA A 314 7.35 -19.54 43.83
CA ALA A 314 7.29 -18.56 42.74
C ALA A 314 8.50 -17.62 42.74
N VAL A 315 8.96 -17.16 43.93
CA VAL A 315 10.16 -16.34 44.06
C VAL A 315 11.42 -17.13 43.69
N LEU A 316 11.51 -18.39 44.08
CA LEU A 316 12.64 -19.27 43.71
C LEU A 316 12.63 -19.57 42.21
N ALA A 317 11.48 -19.82 41.62
CA ALA A 317 11.32 -19.98 40.17
C ALA A 317 11.69 -18.68 39.40
N ALA A 318 11.27 -17.53 39.89
CA ALA A 318 11.64 -16.22 39.35
C ALA A 318 13.13 -15.93 39.49
N ALA A 319 13.73 -16.27 40.61
CA ALA A 319 15.16 -16.13 40.84
C ALA A 319 16.01 -17.09 39.96
N LEU A 320 15.59 -18.33 39.80
CA LEU A 320 16.21 -19.32 38.89
C LEU A 320 16.07 -18.88 37.42
N PHE A 321 14.91 -18.29 37.06
CA PHE A 321 14.67 -17.71 35.73
C PHE A 321 15.53 -16.44 35.49
N ALA A 322 15.62 -15.55 36.50
CA ALA A 322 16.46 -14.34 36.43
C ALA A 322 17.96 -14.69 36.37
N ALA A 323 18.38 -15.72 37.12
CA ALA A 323 19.77 -16.23 37.13
C ALA A 323 20.12 -17.08 35.89
N ASN A 324 19.16 -17.31 35.00
CA ASN A 324 19.30 -18.09 33.76
C ASN A 324 19.89 -19.51 34.00
N VAL A 325 19.61 -20.13 35.17
CA VAL A 325 20.09 -21.45 35.51
C VAL A 325 19.53 -22.48 34.52
N GLY A 326 20.44 -23.20 33.85
CA GLY A 326 20.07 -24.18 32.82
C GLY A 326 19.57 -23.59 31.50
N GLY A 327 19.75 -22.29 31.25
CA GLY A 327 19.33 -21.62 30.01
C GLY A 327 17.82 -21.47 29.87
N LEU A 328 17.05 -21.52 30.98
CA LEU A 328 15.58 -21.44 30.96
C LEU A 328 15.07 -20.08 30.44
N ARG A 329 15.76 -19.00 30.83
CA ARG A 329 15.43 -17.65 30.33
C ARG A 329 15.69 -17.57 28.84
N ASP A 330 16.83 -17.99 28.36
CA ASP A 330 17.20 -17.95 26.97
C ASP A 330 16.29 -18.86 26.13
N ARG A 331 15.92 -20.04 26.67
CA ARG A 331 14.92 -20.92 26.01
C ARG A 331 13.51 -20.32 25.97
N ALA A 332 13.09 -19.57 27.00
CA ALA A 332 11.80 -18.90 27.02
C ALA A 332 11.76 -17.68 26.09
N PHE A 333 12.83 -16.87 26.08
CA PHE A 333 12.94 -15.73 25.16
C PHE A 333 13.19 -16.18 23.72
N HIS A 334 13.98 -17.22 23.46
CA HIS A 334 14.11 -17.83 22.14
C HIS A 334 12.79 -18.48 21.66
N ARG A 335 11.96 -19.00 22.56
CA ARG A 335 10.60 -19.46 22.19
C ARG A 335 9.63 -18.33 21.90
N ALA A 336 9.75 -17.19 22.56
CA ALA A 336 8.90 -16.02 22.28
C ALA A 336 9.37 -15.26 21.02
N SER A 337 10.67 -15.33 20.68
CA SER A 337 11.23 -14.76 19.44
C SER A 337 11.00 -15.65 18.21
N ALA A 338 10.60 -16.90 18.40
CA ALA A 338 10.22 -17.83 17.34
C ALA A 338 8.69 -17.80 17.06
N ALA A 339 8.02 -16.68 17.19
CA ALA A 339 6.76 -16.41 16.49
C ALA A 339 7.08 -16.52 14.99
N GLY A 340 6.54 -17.56 14.33
CA GLY A 340 7.05 -18.09 13.08
C GLY A 340 7.31 -17.02 12.02
N ILE A 341 8.52 -17.03 11.47
CA ILE A 341 8.83 -16.26 10.25
C ILE A 341 8.06 -16.91 9.12
N HIS A 342 7.14 -16.16 8.53
CA HIS A 342 6.29 -16.58 7.41
C HIS A 342 6.58 -15.78 6.15
N SER A 343 7.40 -14.74 6.26
CA SER A 343 7.75 -13.85 5.15
C SER A 343 9.19 -13.40 5.22
N LEU A 344 9.85 -13.37 4.06
CA LEU A 344 11.27 -13.14 3.92
C LEU A 344 11.59 -12.29 2.68
N ALA A 345 12.63 -11.48 2.76
CA ALA A 345 13.30 -10.87 1.61
C ALA A 345 14.79 -11.22 1.62
N VAL A 346 15.31 -11.56 0.45
CA VAL A 346 16.75 -11.67 0.23
C VAL A 346 17.23 -10.34 -0.31
N LEU A 347 17.99 -9.59 0.51
CA LEU A 347 18.57 -8.32 0.06
C LEU A 347 19.72 -8.58 -0.92
N PRO A 348 20.04 -7.61 -1.80
CA PRO A 348 21.15 -7.73 -2.73
C PRO A 348 22.45 -8.07 -1.99
N LEU A 349 23.04 -9.20 -2.33
CA LEU A 349 24.32 -9.60 -1.75
C LEU A 349 25.42 -8.64 -2.22
N GLU A 350 26.23 -8.19 -1.28
CA GLU A 350 27.32 -7.26 -1.57
C GLU A 350 28.46 -7.99 -2.30
N ASN A 351 28.91 -7.42 -3.42
CA ASN A 351 30.09 -7.94 -4.12
C ASN A 351 31.37 -7.44 -3.43
N LEU A 352 32.06 -8.31 -2.73
CA LEU A 352 33.36 -8.05 -2.11
C LEU A 352 34.55 -8.46 -2.98
N SER A 353 34.30 -8.99 -4.19
CA SER A 353 35.36 -9.32 -5.14
C SER A 353 36.08 -8.04 -5.58
N ARG A 354 37.40 -8.12 -5.78
CA ARG A 354 38.20 -6.97 -6.24
C ARG A 354 37.90 -6.54 -7.68
N ASP A 355 37.16 -7.37 -8.41
CA ASP A 355 36.74 -7.15 -9.81
C ASP A 355 35.28 -6.71 -9.89
N PRO A 356 34.99 -5.45 -10.29
CA PRO A 356 33.61 -4.98 -10.50
C PRO A 356 32.85 -5.78 -11.57
N GLN A 357 33.55 -6.45 -12.49
CA GLN A 357 32.90 -7.30 -13.50
C GLN A 357 32.25 -8.55 -12.90
N GLN A 358 32.57 -8.90 -11.65
CA GLN A 358 31.90 -9.99 -10.92
C GLN A 358 30.53 -9.58 -10.31
N GLN A 359 30.01 -8.38 -10.59
CA GLN A 359 28.72 -7.94 -10.07
C GLN A 359 27.57 -8.86 -10.51
N TYR A 360 27.63 -9.38 -11.76
CA TYR A 360 26.62 -10.34 -12.23
C TYR A 360 26.53 -11.59 -11.36
N PHE A 361 27.64 -11.99 -10.75
CA PHE A 361 27.69 -13.17 -9.90
C PHE A 361 26.95 -12.93 -8.57
N ALA A 362 27.19 -11.80 -7.91
CA ALA A 362 26.48 -11.43 -6.67
C ALA A 362 24.98 -11.22 -6.92
N ASP A 363 24.63 -10.56 -8.03
CA ASP A 363 23.23 -10.32 -8.39
C ASP A 363 22.51 -11.64 -8.78
N GLY A 364 23.19 -12.55 -9.48
CA GLY A 364 22.67 -13.87 -9.81
C GLY A 364 22.48 -14.75 -8.58
N MET A 365 23.47 -14.78 -7.67
CA MET A 365 23.35 -15.49 -6.39
C MET A 365 22.19 -14.99 -5.53
N THR A 366 21.92 -13.69 -5.55
CA THR A 366 20.76 -13.11 -4.88
C THR A 366 19.45 -13.63 -5.49
N GLU A 367 19.39 -13.72 -6.82
CA GLU A 367 18.21 -14.20 -7.55
C GLU A 367 17.93 -15.67 -7.28
N GLU A 368 18.95 -16.51 -7.38
CA GLU A 368 18.82 -17.94 -7.15
C GLU A 368 18.44 -18.27 -5.72
N LEU A 369 19.05 -17.61 -4.72
CA LEU A 369 18.68 -17.77 -3.32
C LEU A 369 17.22 -17.34 -3.09
N THR A 370 16.77 -16.26 -3.73
CA THR A 370 15.37 -15.82 -3.70
C THR A 370 14.46 -16.87 -4.30
N THR A 371 14.84 -17.43 -5.46
CA THR A 371 14.08 -18.46 -6.17
C THR A 371 13.97 -19.74 -5.35
N GLU A 372 15.08 -20.24 -4.81
CA GLU A 372 15.11 -21.45 -3.96
C GLU A 372 14.19 -21.30 -2.72
N LEU A 373 14.31 -20.18 -2.01
CA LEU A 373 13.49 -19.92 -0.84
C LEU A 373 12.00 -19.73 -1.21
N SER A 374 11.69 -19.16 -2.38
CA SER A 374 10.31 -18.92 -2.84
C SER A 374 9.54 -20.22 -3.11
N GLN A 375 10.24 -21.30 -3.35
CA GLN A 375 9.66 -22.62 -3.61
C GLN A 375 9.20 -23.33 -2.32
N VAL A 376 9.43 -22.75 -1.14
CA VAL A 376 8.89 -23.24 0.13
C VAL A 376 7.46 -22.71 0.28
N SER A 377 6.46 -23.56 0.11
CA SER A 377 5.03 -23.18 0.03
C SER A 377 4.49 -22.48 1.27
N SER A 378 5.11 -22.72 2.43
CA SER A 378 4.76 -22.05 3.70
C SER A 378 5.46 -20.72 3.93
N LEU A 379 6.34 -20.29 3.01
CA LEU A 379 7.14 -19.07 3.11
C LEU A 379 6.76 -18.09 1.98
N ARG A 380 6.43 -16.87 2.34
CA ARG A 380 6.30 -15.77 1.38
C ARG A 380 7.67 -15.12 1.18
N VAL A 381 8.20 -15.18 -0.02
CA VAL A 381 9.45 -14.52 -0.37
C VAL A 381 9.18 -13.36 -1.32
N VAL A 382 9.70 -12.18 -0.99
CA VAL A 382 9.60 -10.98 -1.83
C VAL A 382 10.45 -11.17 -3.07
N SER A 383 9.97 -10.70 -4.23
CA SER A 383 10.70 -10.83 -5.48
C SER A 383 12.06 -10.12 -5.44
N ARG A 384 13.00 -10.66 -6.22
CA ARG A 384 14.30 -10.03 -6.43
C ARG A 384 14.17 -8.57 -6.90
N THR A 385 13.29 -8.29 -7.86
CA THR A 385 13.10 -6.94 -8.41
C THR A 385 12.79 -5.93 -7.32
N SER A 386 11.93 -6.29 -6.37
CA SER A 386 11.61 -5.46 -5.21
C SER A 386 12.78 -5.33 -4.24
N ALA A 387 13.50 -6.41 -3.97
CA ALA A 387 14.66 -6.42 -3.09
C ALA A 387 15.84 -5.60 -3.66
N MET A 388 16.08 -5.66 -4.97
CA MET A 388 17.18 -4.94 -5.65
C MET A 388 17.07 -3.40 -5.54
N ARG A 389 15.90 -2.86 -5.22
CA ARG A 389 15.72 -1.42 -4.94
C ARG A 389 16.51 -0.94 -3.72
N TYR A 390 16.90 -1.86 -2.86
CA TYR A 390 17.68 -1.57 -1.65
C TYR A 390 19.18 -1.76 -1.85
N LYS A 391 19.64 -2.00 -3.09
CA LYS A 391 21.07 -2.11 -3.41
C LYS A 391 21.79 -0.80 -3.09
N GLY A 392 22.75 -0.84 -2.19
CA GLY A 392 23.50 0.34 -1.75
C GLY A 392 22.71 1.35 -0.93
N THR A 393 21.54 0.97 -0.41
CA THR A 393 20.72 1.84 0.44
C THR A 393 21.38 2.10 1.80
N GLN A 394 21.05 3.26 2.40
CA GLN A 394 21.41 3.59 3.78
C GLN A 394 20.29 3.28 4.78
N LYS A 395 19.20 2.66 4.33
CA LYS A 395 18.06 2.31 5.19
C LYS A 395 18.46 1.15 6.12
N SER A 396 17.96 1.20 7.35
CA SER A 396 18.12 0.11 8.32
C SER A 396 17.29 -1.12 7.95
N VAL A 397 17.69 -2.30 8.45
CA VAL A 397 16.94 -3.55 8.23
C VAL A 397 15.48 -3.45 8.69
N PRO A 398 15.13 -2.82 9.84
CA PRO A 398 13.73 -2.64 10.23
C PRO A 398 12.92 -1.75 9.28
N GLU A 399 13.55 -0.75 8.66
CA GLU A 399 12.87 0.08 7.65
C GLU A 399 12.59 -0.72 6.38
N ILE A 400 13.59 -1.45 5.89
CA ILE A 400 13.45 -2.31 4.70
C ILE A 400 12.39 -3.40 4.92
N ALA A 401 12.45 -4.10 6.05
CA ALA A 401 11.51 -5.15 6.39
C ALA A 401 10.06 -4.64 6.47
N ARG A 402 9.87 -3.42 6.99
CA ARG A 402 8.56 -2.76 7.06
C ARG A 402 8.04 -2.38 5.67
N GLU A 403 8.89 -1.81 4.82
CA GLU A 403 8.50 -1.44 3.45
C GLU A 403 8.16 -2.66 2.59
N LEU A 404 8.93 -3.75 2.76
CA LEU A 404 8.69 -5.04 2.09
C LEU A 404 7.59 -5.86 2.77
N ASN A 405 7.15 -5.43 3.96
CA ASN A 405 6.19 -6.14 4.81
C ASN A 405 6.63 -7.59 5.06
N VAL A 406 7.87 -7.79 5.53
CA VAL A 406 8.44 -9.11 5.83
C VAL A 406 8.83 -9.25 7.30
N ASP A 407 8.78 -10.49 7.80
CA ASP A 407 9.16 -10.82 9.18
C ASP A 407 10.67 -10.82 9.38
N ALA A 408 11.42 -11.18 8.33
CA ALA A 408 12.87 -11.27 8.35
C ALA A 408 13.48 -10.89 6.99
N VAL A 409 14.76 -10.56 7.00
CA VAL A 409 15.56 -10.38 5.80
C VAL A 409 16.80 -11.27 5.84
N VAL A 410 17.24 -11.71 4.66
CA VAL A 410 18.56 -12.29 4.45
C VAL A 410 19.43 -11.22 3.85
N GLU A 411 20.55 -10.94 4.48
CA GLU A 411 21.60 -10.06 3.96
C GLU A 411 22.95 -10.80 3.94
N GLY A 412 23.89 -10.29 3.17
CA GLY A 412 25.20 -10.91 3.11
C GLY A 412 26.10 -10.38 2.02
N SER A 413 27.15 -11.11 1.76
CA SER A 413 28.13 -10.76 0.74
C SER A 413 28.63 -11.99 -0.01
N VAL A 414 29.09 -11.73 -1.22
CA VAL A 414 29.75 -12.74 -2.08
C VAL A 414 31.12 -12.22 -2.47
N GLU A 415 32.10 -13.06 -2.32
CA GLU A 415 33.49 -12.83 -2.77
C GLU A 415 33.92 -13.99 -3.67
N ARG A 416 34.36 -13.67 -4.88
CA ARG A 416 34.96 -14.66 -5.80
C ARG A 416 36.42 -14.27 -6.06
N GLU A 417 37.30 -15.17 -5.76
CA GLU A 417 38.75 -15.04 -6.04
C GLU A 417 39.23 -16.28 -6.83
N GLY A 418 39.33 -16.12 -8.16
CA GLY A 418 39.63 -17.21 -9.06
C GLY A 418 38.54 -18.30 -9.04
N ASP A 419 38.92 -19.52 -8.68
CA ASP A 419 38.02 -20.68 -8.54
C ASP A 419 37.39 -20.81 -7.15
N ARG A 420 37.67 -19.91 -6.22
CA ARG A 420 37.07 -19.91 -4.87
C ARG A 420 35.91 -18.92 -4.76
N VAL A 421 34.87 -19.37 -4.12
CA VAL A 421 33.69 -18.55 -3.79
C VAL A 421 33.45 -18.59 -2.29
N ARG A 422 33.34 -17.42 -1.67
CA ARG A 422 32.91 -17.24 -0.28
C ARG A 422 31.59 -16.52 -0.27
N ILE A 423 30.61 -17.09 0.44
CA ILE A 423 29.32 -16.45 0.73
C ILE A 423 29.22 -16.25 2.24
N THR A 424 28.89 -15.03 2.64
CA THR A 424 28.45 -14.76 4.01
C THR A 424 26.97 -14.45 3.96
N ALA A 425 26.17 -15.18 4.72
CA ALA A 425 24.74 -14.95 4.80
C ALA A 425 24.31 -14.80 6.26
N GLN A 426 23.38 -13.89 6.49
CA GLN A 426 22.82 -13.58 7.80
C GLN A 426 21.30 -13.51 7.68
N LEU A 427 20.59 -14.14 8.62
CA LEU A 427 19.14 -14.00 8.78
C LEU A 427 18.89 -13.01 9.91
N VAL A 428 18.24 -11.92 9.61
CA VAL A 428 17.99 -10.81 10.54
C VAL A 428 16.49 -10.63 10.71
N GLN A 429 16.04 -10.54 11.95
CA GLN A 429 14.63 -10.29 12.26
C GLN A 429 14.27 -8.84 11.93
N GLY A 430 13.25 -8.65 11.07
CA GLY A 430 12.89 -7.35 10.54
C GLY A 430 12.39 -6.34 11.59
N ALA A 431 11.79 -6.82 12.68
CA ALA A 431 11.18 -5.93 13.66
C ALA A 431 12.18 -5.18 14.56
N ASN A 432 13.35 -5.75 14.86
CA ASN A 432 14.25 -5.29 15.91
C ASN A 432 15.73 -5.43 15.57
N ASP A 433 16.08 -5.72 14.32
CA ASP A 433 17.45 -5.88 13.83
C ASP A 433 18.25 -6.98 14.58
N THR A 434 17.54 -8.00 15.05
CA THR A 434 18.19 -9.10 15.77
C THR A 434 18.72 -10.14 14.78
N HIS A 435 20.01 -10.39 14.80
CA HIS A 435 20.61 -11.46 14.03
C HIS A 435 20.20 -12.82 14.61
N LEU A 436 19.38 -13.56 13.85
CA LEU A 436 18.89 -14.89 14.23
C LEU A 436 19.93 -15.95 13.89
N TRP A 437 20.65 -15.75 12.79
CA TRP A 437 21.65 -16.65 12.29
C TRP A 437 22.65 -15.91 11.40
N ALA A 438 23.91 -16.32 11.45
CA ALA A 438 24.95 -15.84 10.55
C ALA A 438 25.98 -16.95 10.31
N LYS A 439 26.38 -17.17 9.07
CA LYS A 439 27.34 -18.17 8.69
C LYS A 439 28.09 -17.80 7.42
N GLY A 440 29.37 -18.07 7.40
CA GLY A 440 30.23 -18.01 6.22
C GLY A 440 30.43 -19.39 5.62
N TYR A 441 30.41 -19.45 4.31
CA TYR A 441 30.65 -20.65 3.54
C TYR A 441 31.78 -20.38 2.53
N GLU A 442 32.63 -21.34 2.30
CA GLU A 442 33.69 -21.24 1.30
C GLU A 442 33.78 -22.57 0.53
N ARG A 443 33.71 -22.50 -0.82
CA ARG A 443 33.74 -23.65 -1.71
C ARG A 443 34.53 -23.31 -2.98
N ASP A 444 34.84 -24.33 -3.77
CA ASP A 444 35.25 -24.11 -5.14
C ASP A 444 34.06 -23.65 -5.99
N PHE A 445 34.30 -22.82 -7.00
CA PHE A 445 33.28 -22.31 -7.91
C PHE A 445 32.45 -23.45 -8.56
N ARG A 446 33.06 -24.61 -8.78
CA ARG A 446 32.37 -25.80 -9.28
C ARG A 446 31.26 -26.31 -8.37
N ASP A 447 31.32 -25.97 -7.07
CA ASP A 447 30.33 -26.36 -6.07
C ASP A 447 29.42 -25.17 -5.66
N SER A 448 29.38 -24.08 -6.48
CA SER A 448 28.64 -22.86 -6.15
C SER A 448 27.12 -23.10 -5.97
N LEU A 449 26.51 -23.96 -6.78
CA LEU A 449 25.11 -24.36 -6.63
C LEU A 449 24.84 -25.12 -5.35
N ARG A 450 25.70 -26.10 -5.00
CA ARG A 450 25.62 -26.77 -3.70
C ARG A 450 25.73 -25.79 -2.53
N LEU A 451 26.52 -24.76 -2.72
CA LEU A 451 26.70 -23.71 -1.72
C LEU A 451 25.40 -22.91 -1.51
N GLN A 452 24.66 -22.63 -2.57
CA GLN A 452 23.34 -21.98 -2.51
C GLN A 452 22.31 -22.85 -1.81
N ASP A 453 22.20 -24.12 -2.18
CA ASP A 453 21.33 -25.09 -1.53
C ASP A 453 21.63 -25.21 -0.03
N GLU A 454 22.93 -25.28 0.34
CA GLU A 454 23.35 -25.31 1.75
C GLU A 454 22.92 -24.04 2.49
N VAL A 455 23.01 -22.86 1.88
CA VAL A 455 22.57 -21.58 2.45
C VAL A 455 21.05 -21.56 2.61
N ALA A 456 20.30 -21.91 1.55
CA ALA A 456 18.83 -21.94 1.57
C ALA A 456 18.31 -22.94 2.63
N GLN A 457 18.87 -24.15 2.67
CA GLN A 457 18.52 -25.17 3.66
C GLN A 457 18.81 -24.70 5.09
N ALA A 458 19.94 -24.02 5.31
CA ALA A 458 20.30 -23.50 6.62
C ALA A 458 19.31 -22.41 7.08
N ILE A 459 18.91 -21.50 6.18
CA ILE A 459 17.89 -20.48 6.45
C ILE A 459 16.55 -21.13 6.80
N VAL A 460 16.06 -22.07 5.97
CA VAL A 460 14.80 -22.79 6.21
C VAL A 460 14.84 -23.57 7.53
N GLY A 461 15.98 -24.18 7.84
CA GLY A 461 16.19 -24.88 9.10
C GLY A 461 16.13 -23.94 10.31
N GLU A 462 16.69 -22.75 10.22
CA GLU A 462 16.70 -21.75 11.29
C GLU A 462 15.30 -21.17 11.56
N ILE A 463 14.52 -20.89 10.49
CA ILE A 463 13.13 -20.46 10.62
C ILE A 463 12.19 -21.59 11.06
N ARG A 464 12.67 -22.81 11.18
CA ARG A 464 11.95 -24.00 11.65
C ARG A 464 10.64 -24.28 10.88
N LEU A 465 10.60 -23.99 9.60
CA LEU A 465 9.47 -24.33 8.75
C LEU A 465 9.36 -25.84 8.57
N LYS A 466 8.11 -26.32 8.54
CA LYS A 466 7.83 -27.73 8.24
C LYS A 466 7.78 -27.90 6.73
N LEU A 467 8.88 -28.39 6.14
CA LEU A 467 8.90 -28.76 4.73
C LEU A 467 8.00 -29.97 4.48
N THR A 468 7.29 -29.94 3.37
CA THR A 468 6.59 -31.12 2.82
C THR A 468 7.58 -32.20 2.42
N PRO A 469 7.14 -33.47 2.24
CA PRO A 469 8.01 -34.52 1.72
C PRO A 469 8.63 -34.19 0.35
N GLN A 470 7.86 -33.53 -0.53
CA GLN A 470 8.31 -33.10 -1.86
C GLN A 470 9.39 -32.01 -1.76
N GLU A 471 9.16 -30.96 -0.95
CA GLU A 471 10.16 -29.90 -0.72
C GLU A 471 11.46 -30.45 -0.13
N ARG A 472 11.36 -31.38 0.83
CA ARG A 472 12.55 -32.08 1.36
C ARG A 472 13.29 -32.89 0.31
N ALA A 473 12.57 -33.64 -0.53
CA ALA A 473 13.15 -34.41 -1.62
C ALA A 473 13.86 -33.50 -2.64
N ARG A 474 13.30 -32.29 -2.89
CA ARG A 474 13.92 -31.33 -3.81
C ARG A 474 15.22 -30.77 -3.25
N PHE A 475 15.23 -30.27 -2.01
CA PHE A 475 16.47 -29.82 -1.34
C PHE A 475 17.51 -30.94 -1.17
N ALA A 476 17.10 -32.19 -1.27
CA ALA A 476 18.01 -33.34 -1.21
C ALA A 476 18.49 -33.80 -2.60
N ARG A 477 17.99 -33.20 -3.70
CA ARG A 477 18.48 -33.48 -5.04
C ARG A 477 19.92 -32.95 -5.16
N ASN A 478 20.79 -33.78 -5.61
CA ASN A 478 22.16 -33.45 -5.99
C ASN A 478 22.22 -33.27 -7.50
N ASP A 479 21.49 -32.30 -8.05
CA ASP A 479 21.57 -32.03 -9.46
C ASP A 479 22.95 -31.43 -9.77
N VAL A 480 23.77 -32.20 -10.47
CA VAL A 480 25.12 -31.77 -10.84
C VAL A 480 24.99 -30.95 -12.11
N ILE A 481 24.78 -29.63 -11.97
CA ILE A 481 24.80 -28.71 -13.11
C ILE A 481 26.26 -28.43 -13.49
N ASP A 482 26.55 -28.35 -14.80
CA ASP A 482 27.85 -27.95 -15.28
C ASP A 482 28.21 -26.52 -14.81
N PRO A 483 29.31 -26.29 -14.11
CA PRO A 483 29.70 -25.00 -13.59
C PRO A 483 29.81 -23.88 -14.65
N ALA A 484 30.25 -24.25 -15.86
CA ALA A 484 30.34 -23.29 -16.97
C ALA A 484 28.98 -22.99 -17.59
N ALA A 485 28.03 -23.94 -17.53
CA ALA A 485 26.63 -23.67 -17.86
C ALA A 485 25.99 -22.73 -16.84
N HIS A 486 26.25 -22.96 -15.57
CA HIS A 486 25.76 -22.09 -14.50
C HIS A 486 26.32 -20.64 -14.59
N GLU A 487 27.59 -20.48 -14.94
CA GLU A 487 28.16 -19.14 -15.16
C GLU A 487 27.48 -18.40 -16.30
N ASP A 488 27.22 -19.06 -17.42
CA ASP A 488 26.48 -18.46 -18.55
C ASP A 488 25.01 -18.11 -18.11
N TYR A 489 24.37 -18.97 -17.35
CA TYR A 489 23.03 -18.71 -16.82
C TYR A 489 22.98 -17.44 -15.97
N LEU A 490 23.93 -17.25 -15.02
CA LEU A 490 24.00 -16.04 -14.20
C LEU A 490 24.25 -14.77 -15.03
N ARG A 491 25.08 -14.85 -16.08
CA ARG A 491 25.27 -13.74 -17.02
C ARG A 491 23.99 -13.44 -17.80
N GLY A 492 23.27 -14.48 -18.22
CA GLY A 492 21.98 -14.34 -18.87
C GLY A 492 20.96 -13.61 -17.98
N LEU A 493 20.85 -14.01 -16.72
CA LEU A 493 19.98 -13.34 -15.74
C LEU A 493 20.34 -11.86 -15.55
N PHE A 494 21.65 -11.55 -15.47
CA PHE A 494 22.09 -10.16 -15.36
C PHE A 494 21.59 -9.32 -16.54
N HIS A 495 21.74 -9.79 -17.78
CA HIS A 495 21.27 -9.10 -18.98
C HIS A 495 19.74 -9.03 -19.06
N LEU A 496 19.01 -10.10 -18.75
CA LEU A 496 17.55 -10.12 -18.76
C LEU A 496 16.96 -9.03 -17.83
N ASN A 497 17.60 -8.82 -16.67
CA ASN A 497 17.15 -7.85 -15.67
C ASN A 497 17.44 -6.38 -16.02
N LEU A 498 18.10 -6.08 -17.13
CA LEU A 498 18.27 -4.71 -17.65
C LEU A 498 17.05 -4.21 -18.45
N HIS A 499 16.11 -5.09 -18.78
CA HIS A 499 14.80 -4.79 -19.39
C HIS A 499 14.90 -3.90 -20.64
N ASN A 500 15.77 -4.23 -21.56
CA ASN A 500 15.89 -3.57 -22.86
C ASN A 500 16.24 -4.57 -23.97
N GLY A 501 15.77 -4.32 -25.19
CA GLY A 501 15.89 -5.28 -26.30
C GLY A 501 17.31 -5.76 -26.61
N PRO A 502 18.36 -4.91 -26.64
CA PRO A 502 19.74 -5.35 -26.85
C PRO A 502 20.25 -6.31 -25.78
N ASP A 503 19.96 -6.06 -24.52
CA ASP A 503 20.41 -6.93 -23.43
C ASP A 503 19.59 -8.21 -23.35
N GLU A 504 18.30 -8.19 -23.69
CA GLU A 504 17.48 -9.41 -23.79
C GLU A 504 18.01 -10.37 -24.88
N ARG A 505 18.49 -9.85 -26.01
CA ARG A 505 19.15 -10.71 -27.03
C ARG A 505 20.43 -11.33 -26.51
N LYS A 506 21.23 -10.60 -25.73
CA LYS A 506 22.41 -11.16 -25.06
C LYS A 506 22.03 -12.21 -24.03
N ALA A 507 20.96 -11.96 -23.26
CA ALA A 507 20.44 -12.94 -22.31
C ALA A 507 20.08 -14.26 -23.01
N ILE A 508 19.40 -14.19 -24.16
CA ILE A 508 19.09 -15.37 -25.01
C ILE A 508 20.37 -16.09 -25.40
N GLU A 509 21.41 -15.38 -25.88
CA GLU A 509 22.70 -15.98 -26.25
C GLU A 509 23.33 -16.73 -25.08
N PHE A 510 23.35 -16.15 -23.90
CA PHE A 510 23.90 -16.76 -22.70
C PHE A 510 23.09 -17.99 -22.24
N PHE A 511 21.74 -17.91 -22.22
CA PHE A 511 20.92 -19.06 -21.86
C PHE A 511 21.06 -20.21 -22.88
N GLN A 512 21.17 -19.91 -24.17
CA GLN A 512 21.47 -20.94 -25.19
C GLN A 512 22.85 -21.54 -24.97
N ALA A 513 23.85 -20.75 -24.57
CA ALA A 513 25.19 -21.28 -24.26
C ALA A 513 25.15 -22.18 -23.02
N ALA A 514 24.41 -21.81 -21.98
CA ALA A 514 24.19 -22.63 -20.79
C ALA A 514 23.53 -23.96 -21.15
N ILE A 515 22.44 -23.94 -21.90
CA ILE A 515 21.71 -25.13 -22.38
C ILE A 515 22.59 -26.05 -23.26
N LYS A 516 23.45 -25.45 -24.06
CA LYS A 516 24.39 -26.23 -24.88
C LYS A 516 25.41 -26.98 -24.04
N LYS A 517 25.85 -26.41 -22.92
CA LYS A 517 26.79 -27.05 -21.99
C LYS A 517 26.09 -28.08 -21.10
N ASP A 518 24.88 -27.75 -20.65
CA ASP A 518 24.04 -28.63 -19.84
C ASP A 518 22.59 -28.67 -20.33
N PRO A 519 22.24 -29.62 -21.19
CA PRO A 519 20.89 -29.78 -21.73
C PRO A 519 19.82 -30.19 -20.71
N ALA A 520 20.20 -30.48 -19.47
CA ALA A 520 19.29 -30.82 -18.37
C ALA A 520 19.02 -29.64 -17.44
N TYR A 521 19.53 -28.45 -17.73
CA TYR A 521 19.38 -27.26 -16.89
C TYR A 521 18.01 -26.61 -17.09
N ALA A 522 16.97 -27.08 -16.36
CA ALA A 522 15.57 -26.64 -16.50
C ALA A 522 15.39 -25.13 -16.32
N ALA A 523 16.05 -24.51 -15.31
CA ALA A 523 15.93 -23.07 -15.05
C ALA A 523 16.43 -22.22 -16.22
N ALA A 524 17.46 -22.66 -16.95
CA ALA A 524 17.95 -21.97 -18.13
C ALA A 524 16.91 -21.96 -19.29
N TYR A 525 16.13 -23.02 -19.42
CA TYR A 525 15.03 -23.05 -20.40
C TYR A 525 13.87 -22.12 -20.00
N VAL A 526 13.53 -22.01 -18.70
CA VAL A 526 12.53 -21.02 -18.22
C VAL A 526 12.99 -19.61 -18.54
N ALA A 527 14.21 -19.26 -18.17
CA ALA A 527 14.77 -17.94 -18.40
C ALA A 527 14.88 -17.61 -19.90
N LEU A 528 15.19 -18.62 -20.75
CA LEU A 528 15.16 -18.49 -22.20
C LEU A 528 13.74 -18.20 -22.72
N ALA A 529 12.72 -18.91 -22.19
CA ALA A 529 11.32 -18.69 -22.57
C ALA A 529 10.88 -17.25 -22.22
N ASP A 530 11.19 -16.80 -21.02
CA ASP A 530 10.84 -15.46 -20.55
C ASP A 530 11.58 -14.35 -21.33
N SER A 531 12.85 -14.62 -21.74
CA SER A 531 13.62 -13.70 -22.58
C SER A 531 13.02 -13.54 -23.99
N TYR A 532 12.59 -14.61 -24.61
CA TYR A 532 11.90 -14.52 -25.90
C TYR A 532 10.60 -13.72 -25.81
N ARG A 533 9.82 -13.95 -24.75
CA ARG A 533 8.58 -13.21 -24.51
C ARG A 533 8.82 -11.72 -24.24
N ALA A 534 9.87 -11.38 -23.50
CA ALA A 534 10.23 -10.00 -23.17
C ALA A 534 10.52 -9.14 -24.43
N LEU A 535 11.05 -9.75 -25.50
CA LEU A 535 11.31 -9.05 -26.77
C LEU A 535 10.07 -8.42 -27.42
N ILE A 536 8.87 -8.94 -27.16
CA ILE A 536 7.61 -8.34 -27.65
C ILE A 536 7.40 -6.95 -27.05
N PHE A 537 7.72 -6.81 -25.75
CA PHE A 537 7.47 -5.59 -25.01
C PHE A 537 8.61 -4.56 -25.11
N ASN A 538 9.83 -5.01 -25.31
CA ASN A 538 11.02 -4.14 -25.21
C ASN A 538 11.80 -3.97 -26.52
N SER A 539 11.35 -4.62 -27.63
CA SER A 539 12.08 -4.52 -28.91
C SER A 539 11.21 -4.60 -30.15
N ASN A 540 9.90 -4.50 -30.05
CA ASN A 540 8.96 -4.65 -31.17
C ASN A 540 9.19 -5.95 -32.00
N ALA A 541 9.51 -7.06 -31.34
CA ALA A 541 9.62 -8.34 -32.02
C ALA A 541 8.24 -8.85 -32.46
N ALA A 542 8.14 -9.42 -33.66
CA ALA A 542 6.89 -10.01 -34.09
C ALA A 542 6.55 -11.25 -33.25
N PRO A 543 5.31 -11.40 -32.74
CA PRO A 543 4.93 -12.54 -31.91
C PRO A 543 5.23 -13.90 -32.54
N GLY A 544 5.03 -14.05 -33.87
CA GLY A 544 5.32 -15.25 -34.63
C GLY A 544 6.80 -15.64 -34.64
N ASP A 545 7.72 -14.69 -34.45
CA ASP A 545 9.17 -14.96 -34.48
C ASP A 545 9.68 -15.43 -33.10
N VAL A 546 9.02 -15.10 -32.00
CA VAL A 546 9.56 -15.31 -30.66
C VAL A 546 8.71 -16.24 -29.78
N LEU A 547 7.37 -16.17 -29.87
CA LEU A 547 6.50 -16.96 -28.99
C LEU A 547 6.55 -18.48 -29.22
N PRO A 548 6.69 -19.01 -30.48
CA PRO A 548 6.90 -20.43 -30.65
C PRO A 548 8.19 -20.93 -29.99
N GLN A 549 9.25 -20.11 -29.97
CA GLN A 549 10.53 -20.44 -29.33
C GLN A 549 10.40 -20.38 -27.79
N SER A 550 9.68 -19.37 -27.27
CA SER A 550 9.37 -19.28 -25.87
C SER A 550 8.59 -20.49 -25.37
N LYS A 551 7.53 -20.89 -26.11
CA LYS A 551 6.73 -22.08 -25.80
C LYS A 551 7.54 -23.35 -25.77
N ALA A 552 8.37 -23.58 -26.81
CA ALA A 552 9.20 -24.77 -26.90
C ALA A 552 10.20 -24.85 -25.72
N ALA A 553 10.79 -23.75 -25.35
CA ALA A 553 11.66 -23.69 -24.18
C ALA A 553 10.91 -24.00 -22.87
N ALA A 554 9.72 -23.42 -22.65
CA ALA A 554 8.90 -23.70 -21.46
C ALA A 554 8.47 -25.18 -21.39
N GLN A 555 8.08 -25.77 -22.51
CA GLN A 555 7.77 -27.22 -22.60
C GLN A 555 8.98 -28.07 -22.24
N ARG A 556 10.15 -27.72 -22.75
CA ARG A 556 11.37 -28.45 -22.45
C ARG A 556 11.75 -28.35 -20.97
N ALA A 557 11.55 -27.21 -20.32
CA ALA A 557 11.74 -27.05 -18.88
C ALA A 557 10.87 -28.03 -18.09
N ILE A 558 9.58 -28.16 -18.45
CA ILE A 558 8.62 -29.09 -17.80
C ILE A 558 9.00 -30.55 -18.01
N GLU A 559 9.50 -30.91 -19.21
CA GLU A 559 9.99 -32.27 -19.48
C GLU A 559 11.19 -32.63 -18.59
N ILE A 560 12.05 -31.69 -18.27
CA ILE A 560 13.20 -31.87 -17.39
C ILE A 560 12.76 -31.86 -15.91
N ASP A 561 11.99 -30.85 -15.48
CA ASP A 561 11.46 -30.77 -14.13
C ASP A 561 10.00 -30.33 -14.13
N SER A 562 9.09 -31.27 -13.96
CA SER A 562 7.65 -31.04 -13.90
C SER A 562 7.17 -30.42 -12.58
N GLN A 563 8.05 -30.17 -11.64
CA GLN A 563 7.72 -29.52 -10.37
C GLN A 563 8.11 -28.02 -10.37
N LEU A 564 8.62 -27.50 -11.47
CA LEU A 564 9.02 -26.10 -11.58
C LEU A 564 7.82 -25.21 -11.92
N ALA A 565 7.29 -24.50 -10.92
CA ALA A 565 6.09 -23.66 -11.06
C ALA A 565 6.25 -22.58 -12.14
N GLU A 566 7.45 -22.02 -12.26
CA GLU A 566 7.81 -20.99 -13.23
C GLU A 566 7.68 -21.50 -14.67
N ALA A 567 8.08 -22.76 -14.93
CA ALA A 567 7.94 -23.37 -16.24
C ALA A 567 6.48 -23.51 -16.67
N HIS A 568 5.61 -23.94 -15.75
CA HIS A 568 4.16 -23.99 -15.96
C HIS A 568 3.56 -22.59 -16.18
N THR A 569 4.03 -21.57 -15.45
CA THR A 569 3.60 -20.17 -15.64
C THR A 569 3.98 -19.67 -17.04
N SER A 570 5.22 -19.91 -17.47
CA SER A 570 5.69 -19.51 -18.81
C SER A 570 4.93 -20.25 -19.92
N LEU A 571 4.68 -21.56 -19.76
CA LEU A 571 3.90 -22.33 -20.75
C LEU A 571 2.45 -21.83 -20.83
N ALA A 572 1.79 -21.63 -19.68
CA ALA A 572 0.42 -21.13 -19.60
C ALA A 572 0.26 -19.80 -20.35
N THR A 573 1.20 -18.89 -20.13
CA THR A 573 1.21 -17.59 -20.80
C THR A 573 1.36 -17.72 -22.30
N ASN A 574 2.27 -18.58 -22.80
CA ASN A 574 2.46 -18.81 -24.23
C ASN A 574 1.24 -19.46 -24.91
N LEU A 575 0.58 -20.41 -24.23
CA LEU A 575 -0.64 -21.04 -24.73
C LEU A 575 -1.77 -20.01 -24.94
N ALA A 576 -1.91 -19.05 -24.02
CA ALA A 576 -2.89 -17.98 -24.13
C ALA A 576 -2.49 -16.91 -25.16
N ASP A 577 -1.27 -16.41 -25.09
CA ASP A 577 -0.80 -15.26 -25.86
C ASP A 577 -0.65 -15.56 -27.37
N TYR A 578 -0.35 -16.83 -27.74
CA TYR A 578 -0.04 -17.19 -29.12
C TYR A 578 -0.94 -18.28 -29.70
N ASP A 579 -1.12 -19.40 -28.97
CA ASP A 579 -1.93 -20.52 -29.48
C ASP A 579 -3.45 -20.28 -29.32
N TRP A 580 -3.84 -19.32 -28.44
CA TRP A 580 -5.22 -19.09 -28.01
C TRP A 580 -5.86 -20.35 -27.41
N ASP A 581 -5.03 -21.23 -26.82
CA ASP A 581 -5.47 -22.39 -26.04
C ASP A 581 -5.78 -21.99 -24.60
N TRP A 582 -6.94 -21.39 -24.41
CA TRP A 582 -7.43 -20.90 -23.11
C TRP A 582 -7.55 -22.02 -22.08
N ALA A 583 -8.03 -23.19 -22.49
CA ALA A 583 -8.17 -24.33 -21.60
C ALA A 583 -6.81 -24.93 -21.18
N GLY A 584 -5.85 -24.96 -22.09
CA GLY A 584 -4.46 -25.33 -21.79
C GLY A 584 -3.81 -24.35 -20.83
N GLY A 585 -3.92 -23.05 -21.13
CA GLY A 585 -3.41 -21.98 -20.26
C GLY A 585 -3.95 -22.04 -18.84
N GLU A 586 -5.27 -22.19 -18.68
CA GLU A 586 -5.91 -22.34 -17.37
C GLU A 586 -5.35 -23.54 -16.58
N ARG A 587 -5.22 -24.73 -17.21
CA ARG A 587 -4.67 -25.92 -16.55
C ARG A 587 -3.25 -25.72 -16.06
N GLU A 588 -2.41 -25.08 -16.88
CA GLU A 588 -1.01 -24.82 -16.51
C GLU A 588 -0.90 -23.78 -15.40
N PHE A 589 -1.71 -22.69 -15.40
CA PHE A 589 -1.77 -21.74 -14.29
C PHE A 589 -2.23 -22.39 -12.99
N GLN A 590 -3.25 -23.22 -13.02
CA GLN A 590 -3.70 -23.95 -11.84
C GLN A 590 -2.62 -24.92 -11.32
N THR A 591 -1.83 -25.50 -12.20
CA THR A 591 -0.68 -26.32 -11.81
C THR A 591 0.40 -25.50 -11.16
N ALA A 592 0.78 -24.36 -11.74
CA ALA A 592 1.77 -23.43 -11.19
C ALA A 592 1.37 -22.92 -9.78
N LEU A 593 0.11 -22.50 -9.61
CA LEU A 593 -0.41 -22.03 -8.31
C LEU A 593 -0.47 -23.12 -7.25
N ARG A 594 -0.71 -24.38 -7.65
CA ARG A 594 -0.67 -25.52 -6.73
C ARG A 594 0.77 -25.84 -6.31
N LEU A 595 1.74 -25.73 -7.20
CA LEU A 595 3.17 -25.94 -6.93
C LEU A 595 3.75 -24.83 -6.05
N ASN A 596 3.41 -23.57 -6.35
CA ASN A 596 3.84 -22.40 -5.57
C ASN A 596 2.70 -21.40 -5.36
N PRO A 597 1.90 -21.55 -4.28
CA PRO A 597 0.75 -20.68 -4.00
C PRO A 597 1.15 -19.26 -3.51
N ASN A 598 2.43 -19.01 -3.25
CA ASN A 598 2.96 -17.72 -2.82
C ASN A 598 3.79 -17.02 -3.90
N SER A 599 3.78 -17.51 -5.14
CA SER A 599 4.43 -16.85 -6.25
C SER A 599 3.66 -15.59 -6.68
N SER A 600 4.19 -14.41 -6.36
CA SER A 600 3.62 -13.12 -6.83
C SER A 600 3.52 -13.08 -8.35
N ILE A 601 4.58 -13.52 -9.05
CA ILE A 601 4.65 -13.54 -10.52
C ILE A 601 3.55 -14.41 -11.11
N THR A 602 3.33 -15.61 -10.57
CA THR A 602 2.28 -16.52 -11.07
C THR A 602 0.89 -15.91 -10.88
N HIS A 603 0.58 -15.31 -9.71
CA HIS A 603 -0.69 -14.61 -9.49
C HIS A 603 -0.88 -13.45 -10.46
N LEU A 604 0.16 -12.67 -10.73
CA LEU A 604 0.12 -11.55 -11.65
C LEU A 604 -0.04 -12.00 -13.12
N SER A 605 0.64 -13.07 -13.52
CA SER A 605 0.50 -13.66 -14.86
C SER A 605 -0.89 -14.30 -15.03
N TYR A 606 -1.42 -14.92 -13.99
CA TYR A 606 -2.78 -15.45 -14.01
C TYR A 606 -3.83 -14.32 -14.06
N ALA A 607 -3.61 -13.21 -13.36
CA ALA A 607 -4.45 -12.02 -13.50
C ALA A 607 -4.45 -11.48 -14.95
N HIS A 608 -3.28 -11.46 -15.60
CA HIS A 608 -3.15 -11.09 -17.00
C HIS A 608 -3.98 -12.02 -17.91
N PHE A 609 -3.88 -13.34 -17.73
CA PHE A 609 -4.67 -14.34 -18.45
C PHE A 609 -6.18 -14.15 -18.23
N LEU A 610 -6.63 -13.96 -16.99
CA LEU A 610 -8.04 -13.77 -16.67
C LEU A 610 -8.63 -12.50 -17.32
N ARG A 611 -7.81 -11.46 -17.48
CA ARG A 611 -8.21 -10.25 -18.22
C ARG A 611 -8.44 -10.55 -19.70
N GLN A 612 -7.58 -11.33 -20.33
CA GLN A 612 -7.75 -11.75 -21.72
C GLN A 612 -9.07 -12.50 -21.89
N GLU A 613 -9.41 -13.40 -20.98
CA GLU A 613 -10.71 -14.08 -20.98
C GLU A 613 -11.91 -13.17 -20.69
N GLY A 614 -11.68 -11.94 -20.19
CA GLY A 614 -12.71 -11.00 -19.74
C GLY A 614 -13.29 -11.29 -18.37
N LYS A 615 -12.63 -12.15 -17.56
CA LYS A 615 -12.95 -12.43 -16.15
C LYS A 615 -12.35 -11.35 -15.23
N ILE A 616 -12.76 -10.09 -15.44
CA ILE A 616 -12.08 -8.91 -14.91
C ILE A 616 -12.06 -8.86 -13.37
N GLU A 617 -13.16 -9.21 -12.69
CA GLU A 617 -13.20 -9.21 -11.23
C GLU A 617 -12.30 -10.30 -10.62
N GLU A 618 -12.14 -11.43 -11.31
CA GLU A 618 -11.18 -12.47 -10.92
C GLU A 618 -9.76 -11.99 -11.12
N ALA A 619 -9.47 -11.36 -12.22
CA ALA A 619 -8.18 -10.74 -12.50
C ALA A 619 -7.80 -9.70 -11.43
N ILE A 620 -8.74 -8.86 -10.99
CA ILE A 620 -8.50 -7.90 -9.90
C ILE A 620 -8.17 -8.62 -8.59
N ARG A 621 -8.86 -9.74 -8.27
CA ARG A 621 -8.54 -10.51 -7.06
C ARG A 621 -7.13 -11.10 -7.10
N GLU A 622 -6.76 -11.71 -8.23
CA GLU A 622 -5.43 -12.30 -8.42
C GLU A 622 -4.33 -11.22 -8.44
N ALA A 623 -4.55 -10.09 -9.10
CA ALA A 623 -3.62 -8.96 -9.08
C ALA A 623 -3.43 -8.41 -7.67
N ARG A 624 -4.51 -8.27 -6.87
CA ARG A 624 -4.42 -7.88 -5.46
C ARG A 624 -3.63 -8.90 -4.63
N ARG A 625 -3.81 -10.20 -4.91
CA ARG A 625 -3.03 -11.25 -4.25
C ARG A 625 -1.55 -11.11 -4.59
N GLY A 626 -1.19 -10.93 -5.87
CA GLY A 626 0.18 -10.69 -6.29
C GLY A 626 0.82 -9.47 -5.63
N VAL A 627 0.09 -8.34 -5.56
CA VAL A 627 0.54 -7.13 -4.85
C VAL A 627 0.68 -7.35 -3.35
N ALA A 628 -0.19 -8.15 -2.72
CA ALA A 628 -0.07 -8.46 -1.29
C ALA A 628 1.17 -9.33 -1.00
N LEU A 629 1.55 -10.21 -1.94
CA LEU A 629 2.75 -11.03 -1.85
C LEU A 629 4.03 -10.20 -2.08
N ASP A 630 3.97 -9.19 -2.95
CA ASP A 630 5.08 -8.29 -3.25
C ASP A 630 4.63 -6.82 -3.32
N PRO A 631 4.55 -6.11 -2.16
CA PRO A 631 3.91 -4.80 -2.05
C PRO A 631 4.61 -3.64 -2.76
N VAL A 632 5.91 -3.77 -3.04
CA VAL A 632 6.72 -2.73 -3.68
C VAL A 632 7.08 -3.06 -5.13
N SER A 633 6.36 -4.00 -5.74
CA SER A 633 6.49 -4.34 -7.15
C SER A 633 5.82 -3.30 -8.04
N PRO A 634 6.56 -2.55 -8.89
CA PRO A 634 5.96 -1.65 -9.87
C PRO A 634 5.08 -2.42 -10.86
N GLN A 635 5.55 -3.58 -11.32
CA GLN A 635 4.83 -4.48 -12.23
C GLN A 635 3.51 -4.96 -11.62
N GLY A 636 3.52 -5.40 -10.34
CA GLY A 636 2.31 -5.87 -9.68
C GLY A 636 1.28 -4.75 -9.52
N THR A 637 1.72 -3.58 -9.08
CA THR A 637 0.88 -2.40 -8.91
C THR A 637 0.30 -1.92 -10.24
N PHE A 638 1.11 -1.96 -11.31
CA PHE A 638 0.69 -1.67 -12.68
C PHE A 638 -0.40 -2.65 -13.17
N LEU A 639 -0.19 -3.96 -13.05
CA LEU A 639 -1.15 -4.98 -13.49
C LEU A 639 -2.50 -4.88 -12.76
N LEU A 640 -2.48 -4.49 -11.48
CA LEU A 640 -3.71 -4.15 -10.76
C LEU A 640 -4.37 -2.90 -11.36
N GLY A 641 -3.61 -1.85 -11.65
CA GLY A 641 -4.11 -0.63 -12.30
C GLY A 641 -4.70 -0.92 -13.68
N GLN A 642 -4.04 -1.78 -14.46
CA GLN A 642 -4.50 -2.23 -15.78
C GLN A 642 -5.83 -3.02 -15.66
N SER A 643 -5.94 -3.93 -14.70
CA SER A 643 -7.18 -4.67 -14.46
C SER A 643 -8.35 -3.75 -14.06
N LEU A 644 -8.06 -2.71 -13.27
CA LEU A 644 -9.03 -1.69 -12.86
C LEU A 644 -9.45 -0.79 -14.05
N TYR A 645 -8.54 -0.46 -14.98
CA TYR A 645 -8.84 0.24 -16.21
C TYR A 645 -9.85 -0.55 -17.07
N GLU A 646 -9.63 -1.83 -17.27
CA GLU A 646 -10.54 -2.70 -18.03
C GLU A 646 -11.89 -2.90 -17.31
N ALA A 647 -11.91 -2.82 -15.97
CA ALA A 647 -13.14 -2.77 -15.16
C ALA A 647 -13.89 -1.42 -15.26
N ARG A 648 -13.38 -0.42 -15.98
CA ARG A 648 -13.85 0.99 -16.03
C ARG A 648 -13.83 1.69 -14.66
N ARG A 649 -13.07 1.18 -13.70
CA ARG A 649 -12.83 1.77 -12.38
C ARG A 649 -11.67 2.75 -12.47
N TYR A 650 -11.85 3.81 -13.29
CA TYR A 650 -10.76 4.68 -13.73
C TYR A 650 -10.04 5.41 -12.60
N ASP A 651 -10.75 5.90 -11.59
CA ASP A 651 -10.12 6.59 -10.46
C ASP A 651 -9.20 5.66 -9.66
N GLU A 652 -9.63 4.41 -9.45
CA GLU A 652 -8.82 3.41 -8.77
C GLU A 652 -7.62 2.99 -9.65
N ALA A 653 -7.83 2.87 -10.97
CA ALA A 653 -6.76 2.59 -11.93
C ALA A 653 -5.68 3.68 -11.88
N ILE A 654 -6.06 4.97 -11.97
CA ILE A 654 -5.14 6.12 -11.86
C ILE A 654 -4.36 6.06 -10.55
N SER A 655 -5.03 5.77 -9.43
CA SER A 655 -4.37 5.66 -8.13
C SER A 655 -3.28 4.57 -8.12
N GLN A 656 -3.57 3.38 -8.68
CA GLN A 656 -2.58 2.29 -8.73
C GLN A 656 -1.46 2.57 -9.74
N LEU A 657 -1.78 3.16 -10.90
CA LEU A 657 -0.79 3.50 -11.91
C LEU A 657 0.18 4.59 -11.41
N ARG A 658 -0.32 5.61 -10.71
CA ARG A 658 0.53 6.60 -10.04
C ARG A 658 1.40 5.96 -8.96
N LYS A 659 0.86 5.02 -8.17
CA LYS A 659 1.66 4.27 -7.20
C LYS A 659 2.77 3.46 -7.88
N ALA A 660 2.52 2.86 -9.03
CA ALA A 660 3.57 2.18 -9.81
C ALA A 660 4.68 3.17 -10.25
N LEU A 661 4.30 4.39 -10.65
CA LEU A 661 5.25 5.46 -11.01
C LEU A 661 5.98 6.06 -9.80
N ASP A 662 5.37 6.11 -8.62
CA ASP A 662 6.05 6.46 -7.37
C ASP A 662 7.14 5.42 -7.02
N LEU A 663 6.87 4.15 -7.32
CA LEU A 663 7.84 3.08 -7.15
C LEU A 663 8.94 3.13 -8.21
N GLU A 664 8.60 3.38 -9.48
CA GLU A 664 9.54 3.46 -10.60
C GLU A 664 9.10 4.55 -11.58
N PRO A 665 9.68 5.78 -11.48
CA PRO A 665 9.22 6.93 -12.28
C PRO A 665 9.40 6.80 -13.81
N ARG A 666 10.18 5.84 -14.28
CA ARG A 666 10.41 5.56 -15.71
C ARG A 666 9.70 4.30 -16.20
N PHE A 667 8.79 3.76 -15.40
CA PHE A 667 8.08 2.53 -15.76
C PHE A 667 7.06 2.81 -16.86
N TRP A 668 7.50 2.67 -18.10
CA TRP A 668 6.76 3.06 -19.30
C TRP A 668 5.35 2.44 -19.42
N PRO A 669 5.09 1.15 -18.98
CA PRO A 669 3.74 0.61 -19.07
C PRO A 669 2.73 1.35 -18.19
N ALA A 670 3.17 1.86 -17.03
CA ALA A 670 2.28 2.63 -16.17
C ALA A 670 1.94 4.01 -16.78
N HIS A 671 2.88 4.68 -17.45
CA HIS A 671 2.61 5.90 -18.21
C HIS A 671 1.62 5.66 -19.36
N LEU A 672 1.80 4.56 -20.11
CA LEU A 672 0.88 4.18 -21.18
C LEU A 672 -0.55 4.01 -20.66
N TYR A 673 -0.74 3.19 -19.60
CA TYR A 673 -2.08 2.93 -19.10
C TYR A 673 -2.68 4.09 -18.31
N LEU A 674 -1.86 4.93 -17.70
CA LEU A 674 -2.31 6.20 -17.12
C LEU A 674 -2.85 7.12 -18.24
N GLY A 675 -2.13 7.25 -19.34
CA GLY A 675 -2.58 8.00 -20.51
C GLY A 675 -3.87 7.44 -21.12
N LYS A 676 -3.98 6.11 -21.28
CA LYS A 676 -5.23 5.44 -21.72
C LYS A 676 -6.39 5.77 -20.77
N THR A 677 -6.16 5.67 -19.46
CA THR A 677 -7.19 5.89 -18.45
C THR A 677 -7.69 7.36 -18.46
N LEU A 678 -6.77 8.32 -18.55
CA LEU A 678 -7.09 9.74 -18.67
C LEU A 678 -7.86 10.04 -19.95
N ALA A 679 -7.50 9.38 -21.07
CA ALA A 679 -8.21 9.54 -22.33
C ALA A 679 -9.68 9.07 -22.24
N GLU A 680 -9.95 7.95 -21.56
CA GLU A 680 -11.32 7.46 -21.37
C GLU A 680 -12.14 8.36 -20.42
N GLN A 681 -11.49 9.11 -19.53
CA GLN A 681 -12.14 10.16 -18.72
C GLN A 681 -12.30 11.50 -19.47
N GLY A 682 -11.85 11.61 -20.73
CA GLY A 682 -11.91 12.83 -21.51
C GLY A 682 -10.81 13.85 -21.20
N GLN A 683 -9.83 13.52 -20.36
CA GLN A 683 -8.69 14.36 -19.99
C GLN A 683 -7.58 14.26 -21.06
N TYR A 684 -7.92 14.60 -22.30
CA TYR A 684 -7.10 14.31 -23.47
C TYR A 684 -5.72 14.97 -23.44
N GLN A 685 -5.61 16.20 -22.91
CA GLN A 685 -4.34 16.91 -22.88
C GLN A 685 -3.33 16.19 -21.94
N GLU A 686 -3.77 15.87 -20.74
CA GLU A 686 -2.96 15.12 -19.75
C GLU A 686 -2.63 13.72 -20.26
N ALA A 687 -3.60 13.07 -20.93
CA ALA A 687 -3.39 11.77 -21.56
C ALA A 687 -2.21 11.79 -22.56
N VAL A 688 -2.15 12.80 -23.44
CA VAL A 688 -1.04 12.93 -24.42
C VAL A 688 0.29 13.19 -23.72
N GLU A 689 0.30 13.95 -22.63
CA GLU A 689 1.52 14.19 -21.84
C GLU A 689 2.05 12.91 -21.19
N GLU A 690 1.18 12.10 -20.59
CA GLU A 690 1.56 10.82 -20.01
C GLU A 690 2.02 9.81 -21.06
N LEU A 691 1.32 9.72 -22.19
CA LEU A 691 1.70 8.84 -23.30
C LEU A 691 3.08 9.18 -23.89
N ARG A 692 3.46 10.45 -23.92
CA ARG A 692 4.82 10.86 -24.34
C ARG A 692 5.89 10.41 -23.37
N LYS A 693 5.59 10.36 -22.06
CA LYS A 693 6.53 9.86 -21.05
C LYS A 693 6.73 8.34 -21.15
N ALA A 694 5.76 7.61 -21.71
CA ALA A 694 5.92 6.18 -22.01
C ALA A 694 7.04 5.90 -23.02
N GLY A 695 7.47 6.91 -23.81
CA GLY A 695 8.57 6.77 -24.76
C GLY A 695 8.20 5.98 -26.01
N ASP A 696 9.23 5.45 -26.67
CA ASP A 696 9.16 4.79 -27.97
C ASP A 696 9.66 3.33 -27.94
N PHE A 697 9.59 2.69 -26.78
CA PHE A 697 9.95 1.28 -26.63
C PHE A 697 9.14 0.36 -27.54
N THR A 698 7.86 0.70 -27.75
CA THR A 698 6.94 0.07 -28.69
C THR A 698 6.16 1.12 -29.45
N ALA A 699 5.47 0.74 -30.53
CA ALA A 699 4.61 1.64 -31.30
C ALA A 699 3.30 2.03 -30.56
N GLU A 700 2.90 1.25 -29.53
CA GLU A 700 1.61 1.39 -28.86
C GLU A 700 1.38 2.75 -28.20
N PRO A 701 2.32 3.38 -27.46
CA PRO A 701 2.12 4.71 -26.89
C PRO A 701 1.83 5.75 -27.97
N TYR A 702 2.56 5.71 -29.09
CA TYR A 702 2.38 6.64 -30.20
C TYR A 702 1.04 6.40 -30.93
N ALA A 703 0.65 5.15 -31.15
CA ALA A 703 -0.66 4.80 -31.70
C ALA A 703 -1.81 5.28 -30.79
N THR A 704 -1.63 5.16 -29.46
CA THR A 704 -2.61 5.64 -28.50
C THR A 704 -2.72 7.18 -28.52
N ILE A 705 -1.63 7.93 -28.75
CA ILE A 705 -1.67 9.38 -29.01
C ILE A 705 -2.51 9.66 -30.26
N GLY A 706 -2.35 8.87 -31.32
CA GLY A 706 -3.17 8.97 -32.54
C GLY A 706 -4.68 8.77 -32.27
N TYR A 707 -5.02 7.77 -31.46
CA TYR A 707 -6.40 7.56 -31.00
C TYR A 707 -6.93 8.80 -30.25
N VAL A 708 -6.16 9.34 -29.30
CA VAL A 708 -6.54 10.53 -28.53
C VAL A 708 -6.74 11.74 -29.44
N TYR A 709 -5.84 11.97 -30.43
CA TYR A 709 -6.02 13.05 -31.41
C TYR A 709 -7.30 12.90 -32.21
N GLY A 710 -7.65 11.67 -32.63
CA GLY A 710 -8.94 11.40 -33.26
C GLY A 710 -10.12 11.79 -32.38
N ARG A 711 -10.10 11.39 -31.12
CA ARG A 711 -11.14 11.72 -30.11
C ARG A 711 -11.25 13.25 -29.84
N MET A 712 -10.16 13.98 -29.95
CA MET A 712 -10.11 15.45 -29.88
C MET A 712 -10.63 16.16 -31.15
N GLY A 713 -10.99 15.44 -32.21
CA GLY A 713 -11.31 16.01 -33.52
C GLY A 713 -10.09 16.49 -34.32
N ARG A 714 -8.86 16.20 -33.89
CA ARG A 714 -7.60 16.54 -34.54
C ARG A 714 -7.24 15.52 -35.62
N ALA A 715 -8.12 15.34 -36.59
CA ALA A 715 -8.03 14.31 -37.61
C ALA A 715 -6.72 14.38 -38.46
N ALA A 716 -6.17 15.55 -38.69
CA ALA A 716 -4.92 15.72 -39.42
C ALA A 716 -3.74 15.11 -38.65
N ASP A 717 -3.68 15.35 -37.35
CA ASP A 717 -2.63 14.82 -36.48
C ASP A 717 -2.75 13.29 -36.33
N ALA A 718 -3.97 12.77 -36.18
CA ALA A 718 -4.20 11.32 -36.12
C ALA A 718 -3.78 10.63 -37.43
N ARG A 719 -4.07 11.22 -38.62
CA ARG A 719 -3.61 10.69 -39.91
C ARG A 719 -2.10 10.76 -40.07
N LYS A 720 -1.44 11.77 -39.49
CA LYS A 720 0.02 11.82 -39.45
C LYS A 720 0.58 10.63 -38.67
N VAL A 721 0.01 10.32 -37.48
CA VAL A 721 0.41 9.12 -36.72
C VAL A 721 0.31 7.86 -37.57
N ILE A 722 -0.78 7.67 -38.32
CA ILE A 722 -0.94 6.51 -39.23
C ILE A 722 0.22 6.46 -40.26
N ALA A 723 0.56 7.60 -40.90
CA ALA A 723 1.62 7.65 -41.86
C ALA A 723 3.00 7.33 -41.23
N ASP A 724 3.25 7.85 -40.04
CA ASP A 724 4.49 7.59 -39.30
C ASP A 724 4.59 6.09 -38.90
N LEU A 725 3.49 5.49 -38.41
CA LEU A 725 3.42 4.05 -38.12
C LEU A 725 3.64 3.18 -39.36
N GLN A 726 3.12 3.60 -40.53
CA GLN A 726 3.36 2.91 -41.82
C GLN A 726 4.85 2.98 -42.21
N GLU A 727 5.52 4.07 -41.93
CA GLU A 727 6.97 4.17 -42.18
C GLU A 727 7.76 3.29 -41.22
N GLN A 728 7.41 3.30 -39.90
CA GLN A 728 8.02 2.43 -38.91
C GLN A 728 7.84 0.93 -39.26
N SER A 729 6.67 0.56 -39.78
CA SER A 729 6.38 -0.82 -40.18
C SER A 729 7.26 -1.38 -41.31
N LYS A 730 7.98 -0.54 -42.05
CA LYS A 730 8.98 -0.94 -43.06
C LYS A 730 10.33 -1.30 -42.41
N GLN A 731 10.58 -0.83 -41.20
CA GLN A 731 11.84 -1.00 -40.47
C GLN A 731 11.75 -2.08 -39.39
N GLY A 732 10.53 -2.40 -38.91
CA GLY A 732 10.29 -3.35 -37.85
C GLY A 732 8.81 -3.69 -37.68
N TYR A 733 8.48 -4.53 -36.73
CA TYR A 733 7.10 -4.91 -36.44
C TYR A 733 6.33 -3.76 -35.80
N VAL A 734 5.17 -3.43 -36.34
CA VAL A 734 4.16 -2.57 -35.74
C VAL A 734 2.86 -3.36 -35.68
N ALA A 735 2.30 -3.49 -34.48
CA ALA A 735 1.09 -4.29 -34.28
C ALA A 735 -0.09 -3.76 -35.13
N PRO A 736 -0.79 -4.61 -35.88
CA PRO A 736 -1.98 -4.21 -36.62
C PRO A 736 -3.05 -3.55 -35.72
N THR A 737 -3.18 -3.98 -34.48
CA THR A 737 -4.08 -3.38 -33.49
C THR A 737 -3.76 -1.91 -33.21
N ASP A 738 -2.50 -1.48 -33.36
CA ASP A 738 -2.12 -0.08 -33.17
C ASP A 738 -2.72 0.82 -34.25
N PHE A 739 -2.71 0.36 -35.50
CA PHE A 739 -3.43 1.06 -36.57
C PHE A 739 -4.93 1.09 -36.30
N ALA A 740 -5.50 -0.05 -35.87
CA ALA A 740 -6.92 -0.12 -35.56
C ALA A 740 -7.34 0.89 -34.49
N LYS A 741 -6.55 1.06 -33.41
CA LYS A 741 -6.77 2.07 -32.37
C LYS A 741 -6.86 3.49 -32.96
N VAL A 742 -5.92 3.89 -33.82
CA VAL A 742 -5.94 5.22 -34.43
C VAL A 742 -7.19 5.44 -35.29
N TYR A 743 -7.58 4.46 -36.11
CA TYR A 743 -8.81 4.55 -36.91
C TYR A 743 -10.07 4.61 -36.05
N LEU A 744 -10.10 3.92 -34.91
CA LEU A 744 -11.19 4.03 -33.92
C LEU A 744 -11.30 5.46 -33.34
N GLY A 745 -10.17 6.07 -33.03
CA GLY A 745 -10.15 7.48 -32.61
C GLY A 745 -10.73 8.42 -33.68
N LEU A 746 -10.49 8.14 -34.94
CA LEU A 746 -11.05 8.87 -36.10
C LEU A 746 -12.53 8.55 -36.38
N GLY A 747 -13.11 7.51 -35.72
CA GLY A 747 -14.46 7.03 -35.99
C GLY A 747 -14.58 6.16 -37.26
N ASP A 748 -13.47 5.78 -37.90
CA ASP A 748 -13.44 4.95 -39.12
C ASP A 748 -13.42 3.45 -38.75
N LYS A 749 -14.62 2.91 -38.48
CA LYS A 749 -14.80 1.50 -38.10
C LYS A 749 -14.39 0.53 -39.22
N GLU A 750 -14.57 0.90 -40.48
CA GLU A 750 -14.25 0.02 -41.61
C GLU A 750 -12.72 -0.24 -41.66
N GLN A 751 -11.93 0.81 -41.58
CA GLN A 751 -10.48 0.66 -41.51
C GLN A 751 -10.02 -0.04 -40.23
N ALA A 752 -10.66 0.27 -39.10
CA ALA A 752 -10.35 -0.43 -37.84
C ALA A 752 -10.54 -1.95 -37.98
N PHE A 753 -11.67 -2.41 -38.55
CA PHE A 753 -11.90 -3.84 -38.79
C PHE A 753 -10.92 -4.45 -39.79
N ALA A 754 -10.55 -3.73 -40.86
CA ALA A 754 -9.56 -4.22 -41.81
C ALA A 754 -8.20 -4.51 -41.14
N TRP A 755 -7.79 -3.63 -40.22
CA TRP A 755 -6.57 -3.80 -39.47
C TRP A 755 -6.68 -4.87 -38.39
N LEU A 756 -7.82 -5.01 -37.70
CA LEU A 756 -8.04 -6.11 -36.75
C LEU A 756 -8.01 -7.48 -37.45
N GLU A 757 -8.57 -7.59 -38.66
CA GLU A 757 -8.50 -8.83 -39.44
C GLU A 757 -7.05 -9.16 -39.85
N LYS A 758 -6.27 -8.14 -40.22
CA LYS A 758 -4.83 -8.32 -40.46
C LYS A 758 -4.09 -8.80 -39.22
N GLY A 759 -4.46 -8.23 -38.03
CA GLY A 759 -3.93 -8.69 -36.75
C GLY A 759 -4.23 -10.16 -36.48
N TYR A 760 -5.45 -10.60 -36.76
CA TYR A 760 -5.82 -12.02 -36.64
C TYR A 760 -4.93 -12.92 -37.53
N GLN A 761 -4.69 -12.51 -38.77
CA GLN A 761 -3.83 -13.28 -39.68
C GLN A 761 -2.36 -13.33 -39.24
N GLN A 762 -1.90 -12.32 -38.51
CA GLN A 762 -0.52 -12.20 -38.02
C GLN A 762 -0.33 -12.69 -36.59
N HIS A 763 -1.35 -13.26 -35.96
CA HIS A 763 -1.35 -13.63 -34.54
C HIS A 763 -0.89 -12.49 -33.64
N ASP A 764 -1.45 -11.26 -33.88
CA ASP A 764 -1.14 -10.09 -33.09
C ASP A 764 -1.53 -10.33 -31.64
N PHE A 765 -0.54 -10.28 -30.76
CA PHE A 765 -0.68 -10.47 -29.30
C PHE A 765 -1.79 -9.61 -28.69
N TRP A 766 -1.92 -8.35 -29.11
CA TRP A 766 -2.86 -7.41 -28.53
C TRP A 766 -4.34 -7.72 -28.83
N LEU A 767 -4.62 -8.61 -29.77
CA LEU A 767 -5.99 -9.08 -30.03
C LEU A 767 -6.60 -9.82 -28.85
N THR A 768 -5.78 -10.42 -28.01
CA THR A 768 -6.26 -11.15 -26.81
C THR A 768 -6.96 -10.23 -25.80
N PHE A 769 -6.74 -8.91 -25.88
CA PHE A 769 -7.37 -7.90 -24.99
C PHE A 769 -8.59 -7.22 -25.57
N LEU A 770 -9.02 -7.53 -26.78
CA LEU A 770 -10.18 -6.89 -27.44
C LEU A 770 -11.43 -6.87 -26.55
N LYS A 771 -11.66 -7.94 -25.79
CA LYS A 771 -12.83 -8.08 -24.94
C LYS A 771 -12.79 -7.16 -23.70
N GLY A 772 -11.63 -6.90 -23.14
CA GLY A 772 -11.42 -6.09 -21.92
C GLY A 772 -11.25 -4.61 -22.21
N ASP A 773 -10.43 -4.24 -23.21
CA ASP A 773 -9.99 -2.87 -23.42
C ASP A 773 -11.13 -1.92 -23.81
N PRO A 774 -11.40 -0.84 -23.03
CA PRO A 774 -12.42 0.17 -23.30
C PRO A 774 -12.33 0.84 -24.67
N MET A 775 -11.13 0.96 -25.24
CA MET A 775 -10.93 1.60 -26.55
C MET A 775 -11.74 0.93 -27.67
N PHE A 776 -12.08 -0.36 -27.52
CA PHE A 776 -12.87 -1.13 -28.49
C PHE A 776 -14.36 -1.19 -28.19
N ASP A 777 -14.86 -0.49 -27.14
CA ASP A 777 -16.27 -0.55 -26.73
C ASP A 777 -17.24 -0.15 -27.85
N SER A 778 -16.85 0.79 -28.73
CA SER A 778 -17.65 1.21 -29.88
C SER A 778 -17.85 0.13 -30.94
N LEU A 779 -17.06 -0.96 -30.92
CA LEU A 779 -17.17 -2.09 -31.85
C LEU A 779 -17.94 -3.28 -31.27
N ARG A 780 -18.16 -3.36 -29.95
CA ARG A 780 -18.69 -4.58 -29.28
C ARG A 780 -20.02 -5.06 -29.83
N SER A 781 -20.92 -4.16 -30.23
CA SER A 781 -22.22 -4.51 -30.80
C SER A 781 -22.16 -4.91 -32.28
N ASP A 782 -21.02 -4.76 -32.97
CA ASP A 782 -20.86 -5.12 -34.39
C ASP A 782 -20.68 -6.64 -34.53
N PRO A 783 -21.46 -7.30 -35.40
CA PRO A 783 -21.32 -8.74 -35.65
C PRO A 783 -19.90 -9.19 -36.05
N ARG A 784 -19.13 -8.33 -36.72
CA ARG A 784 -17.74 -8.61 -37.14
C ARG A 784 -16.83 -8.72 -35.92
N PHE A 785 -17.04 -7.86 -34.92
CA PHE A 785 -16.31 -7.92 -33.65
C PHE A 785 -16.59 -9.24 -32.91
N GLN A 786 -17.87 -9.60 -32.79
CA GLN A 786 -18.28 -10.83 -32.15
C GLN A 786 -17.75 -12.08 -32.90
N ASN A 787 -17.68 -12.01 -34.24
CA ASN A 787 -17.07 -13.06 -35.03
C ASN A 787 -15.56 -13.19 -34.75
N LEU A 788 -14.84 -12.05 -34.71
CA LEU A 788 -13.40 -12.05 -34.42
C LEU A 788 -13.11 -12.62 -33.02
N VAL A 789 -13.87 -12.18 -32.00
CA VAL A 789 -13.75 -12.71 -30.61
C VAL A 789 -13.97 -14.23 -30.58
N ARG A 790 -14.95 -14.77 -31.31
CA ARG A 790 -15.18 -16.22 -31.42
C ARG A 790 -14.04 -16.96 -32.11
N ARG A 791 -13.44 -16.37 -33.15
CA ARG A 791 -12.32 -16.98 -33.90
C ARG A 791 -11.04 -17.06 -33.07
N ILE A 792 -10.84 -16.11 -32.18
CA ILE A 792 -9.75 -16.10 -31.19
C ILE A 792 -10.05 -17.09 -30.05
N GLY A 793 -11.28 -17.61 -29.98
CA GLY A 793 -11.69 -18.56 -28.92
C GLY A 793 -11.92 -17.90 -27.56
N LEU A 794 -12.03 -16.59 -27.50
CA LEU A 794 -12.31 -15.90 -26.23
C LEU A 794 -13.71 -16.31 -25.69
N PRO A 795 -13.86 -16.62 -24.39
CA PRO A 795 -15.16 -16.96 -23.80
C PRO A 795 -16.22 -15.91 -24.11
N GLN A 796 -17.49 -16.30 -24.31
CA GLN A 796 -18.57 -15.38 -24.66
C GLN A 796 -19.10 -14.64 -23.43
#